data_ac2d45f06779d3d05832631656280659
#
_entry.id   ac2d45f06779d3d05832631656280659
#
_cell.length_a   1.000
_cell.length_b   1.000
_cell.length_c   1.000
_cell.angle_alpha   90.00
_cell.angle_beta   90.00
_cell.angle_gamma   90.00
#
_symmetry.space_group_name_H-M   'P 1'
#
loop_
_entity.id
_entity.type
_entity.pdbx_description
1 polymer ?
#
loop_
_entity_poly.entity_id
_entity_poly.type
_entity_poly.pdbx_seq_one_letter_code
_entity_poly.pdbx_strand_id
1 'polypeptide(L)'
;MTNYNSNDNRFNGRCFLEDVEIKLQKRLEEIGQSLSDGQKEIDNMQEYYWENYTEMDEYGYEDYDNQQALLHQVNANNEKLQLKHRFEKMLDAPFFGRVDFMYDGDDEPEPFYIGIGNFAEKTGMQPLIYDWRAPVSSLFYDYDKGPASYEAPAGRLDGEILSKWQFKIQNGELVYAFESDTKIDDDILKKELGTNSDVKLKNIVRTIQKEQNAIIRNTKDRILVIQGAAGSGKTSIALHRIAYLLYHERDTLKSSNILILSPNSVFADYISHILPELGEENIREMSFDLYAYKELRKGVAADCEDRYDQLERRMKFPDESAQNRFDWKQSKDFIGEIEGFLAILEDRLIEFKEIEFRGMTLTEEDLIQLFYYKFTETPLLKRMDAVKDYFIDSWETLKGRNISEDDQEMLQMKFDKMYTTKDIYTIYNWMLDDCGCDLLLEVPYEKRKLPYEDVFPMLYLKYRLSGGNSTHKNIKHLVIDEMQDYTYLQYTILESLFHCRMTILGDRAQTLDTKQQDVLRFLPKLLGREIRTIEIKKSYRNTLEIARYAEKVSGVSDLELLDRHGKEVVEKTFNTDTELLDELVCHLKCPGDFETAALITTTEEEAFDLSRLLKLRGINVSYVDRNSSAFKKGLTVTTFYLAKGLEFDQVFALRGAKENPLKNQAEYICATRALHELYVYEIADSLSK
;
A
#
# COMPACT_ATOMS: atom_id res chain seq x y z
N MET A 1 -14.74 -20.78 -45.86
CA MET A 1 -13.32 -20.65 -45.42
C MET A 1 -12.69 -19.55 -46.24
N THR A 2 -12.91 -18.33 -45.83
CA THR A 2 -12.28 -17.13 -46.43
C THR A 2 -10.98 -16.89 -45.64
N ASN A 3 -9.86 -17.07 -46.33
CA ASN A 3 -8.54 -16.69 -45.81
C ASN A 3 -8.53 -15.17 -45.55
N TYR A 4 -8.72 -14.74 -44.32
CA TYR A 4 -8.39 -13.41 -43.88
C TYR A 4 -6.86 -13.26 -43.92
N ASN A 5 -6.36 -12.52 -44.89
CA ASN A 5 -4.94 -12.26 -45.08
C ASN A 5 -4.40 -11.42 -43.91
N SER A 6 -3.40 -11.93 -43.21
CA SER A 6 -2.71 -11.23 -42.12
C SER A 6 -2.17 -9.82 -42.50
N ASN A 7 -1.99 -9.54 -43.79
CA ASN A 7 -1.60 -8.23 -44.29
C ASN A 7 -2.77 -7.20 -44.32
N ASP A 8 -4.01 -7.63 -44.48
CA ASP A 8 -5.18 -6.75 -44.53
C ASP A 8 -5.51 -6.14 -43.17
N ASN A 9 -5.35 -6.94 -42.07
CA ASN A 9 -5.65 -6.49 -40.72
C ASN A 9 -4.56 -5.57 -40.15
N ARG A 10 -3.30 -5.72 -40.56
CA ARG A 10 -2.21 -4.79 -40.25
C ARG A 10 -2.44 -3.43 -40.87
N PHE A 11 -2.96 -3.40 -42.08
CA PHE A 11 -3.38 -2.20 -42.77
C PHE A 11 -4.59 -1.54 -42.10
N ASN A 12 -5.54 -2.33 -41.63
CA ASN A 12 -6.75 -1.87 -40.93
C ASN A 12 -6.43 -1.27 -39.55
N GLY A 13 -5.47 -1.83 -38.79
CA GLY A 13 -5.00 -1.28 -37.52
C GLY A 13 -4.28 0.07 -37.68
N ARG A 14 -3.51 0.27 -38.76
CA ARG A 14 -2.82 1.55 -39.03
C ARG A 14 -3.81 2.64 -39.42
N CYS A 15 -4.75 2.34 -40.32
CA CYS A 15 -5.79 3.31 -40.70
C CYS A 15 -6.67 3.71 -39.51
N PHE A 16 -6.99 2.76 -38.63
CA PHE A 16 -7.75 3.06 -37.41
C PHE A 16 -6.95 3.92 -36.43
N LEU A 17 -5.64 3.69 -36.32
CA LEU A 17 -4.75 4.51 -35.46
C LEU A 17 -4.75 5.97 -35.96
N GLU A 18 -4.52 6.19 -37.26
CA GLU A 18 -4.51 7.51 -37.86
C GLU A 18 -5.87 8.26 -37.68
N ASP A 19 -7.00 7.56 -37.85
CA ASP A 19 -8.33 8.13 -37.59
C ASP A 19 -8.56 8.51 -36.14
N VAL A 20 -8.14 7.64 -35.21
CA VAL A 20 -8.26 7.89 -33.79
C VAL A 20 -7.37 9.03 -33.31
N GLU A 21 -6.15 9.14 -33.83
CA GLU A 21 -5.24 10.25 -33.52
C GLU A 21 -5.81 11.61 -33.93
N ILE A 22 -6.36 11.70 -35.14
CA ILE A 22 -7.03 12.92 -35.63
C ILE A 22 -8.20 13.30 -34.69
N LYS A 23 -9.02 12.33 -34.34
CA LYS A 23 -10.17 12.54 -33.45
C LYS A 23 -9.75 12.91 -32.00
N LEU A 24 -8.69 12.29 -31.49
CA LEU A 24 -8.12 12.63 -30.18
C LEU A 24 -7.58 14.06 -30.17
N GLN A 25 -6.81 14.44 -31.19
CA GLN A 25 -6.26 15.81 -31.29
C GLN A 25 -7.38 16.86 -31.31
N LYS A 26 -8.39 16.63 -32.16
CA LYS A 26 -9.57 17.51 -32.21
C LYS A 26 -10.26 17.63 -30.85
N ARG A 27 -10.43 16.49 -30.13
CA ARG A 27 -11.07 16.48 -28.83
C ARG A 27 -10.24 17.20 -27.77
N LEU A 28 -8.91 17.10 -27.85
CA LEU A 28 -8.00 17.84 -26.98
C LEU A 28 -8.08 19.36 -27.20
N GLU A 29 -8.20 19.81 -28.46
CA GLU A 29 -8.41 21.21 -28.76
C GLU A 29 -9.74 21.73 -28.18
N GLU A 30 -10.85 20.99 -28.36
CA GLU A 30 -12.16 21.32 -27.78
C GLU A 30 -12.11 21.42 -26.25
N ILE A 31 -11.45 20.47 -25.58
CA ILE A 31 -11.27 20.49 -24.12
C ILE A 31 -10.38 21.66 -23.70
N GLY A 32 -9.30 21.92 -24.42
CA GLY A 32 -8.41 23.06 -24.17
C GLY A 32 -9.16 24.40 -24.20
N GLN A 33 -10.02 24.59 -25.22
CA GLN A 33 -10.87 25.76 -25.32
C GLN A 33 -11.84 25.85 -24.15
N SER A 34 -12.54 24.76 -23.81
CA SER A 34 -13.49 24.68 -22.71
C SER A 34 -12.85 24.92 -21.34
N LEU A 35 -11.60 24.49 -21.13
CA LEU A 35 -10.81 24.80 -19.93
C LEU A 35 -10.49 26.29 -19.81
N SER A 36 -10.08 26.91 -20.93
CA SER A 36 -9.79 28.36 -20.97
C SER A 36 -11.03 29.19 -20.65
N ASP A 37 -12.17 28.82 -21.23
CA ASP A 37 -13.43 29.49 -20.97
C ASP A 37 -13.92 29.29 -19.54
N GLY A 38 -13.79 28.05 -18.99
CA GLY A 38 -14.11 27.75 -17.60
C GLY A 38 -13.20 28.48 -16.62
N GLN A 39 -11.92 28.68 -16.92
CA GLN A 39 -11.01 29.47 -16.07
C GLN A 39 -11.42 30.95 -16.03
N LYS A 40 -11.78 31.54 -17.18
CA LYS A 40 -12.29 32.92 -17.23
C LYS A 40 -13.56 33.08 -16.39
N GLU A 41 -14.43 32.06 -16.41
CA GLU A 41 -15.66 32.08 -15.62
C GLU A 41 -15.37 32.02 -14.13
N ILE A 42 -14.39 31.19 -13.70
CA ILE A 42 -13.90 31.14 -12.32
C ILE A 42 -13.32 32.50 -11.91
N ASP A 43 -12.47 33.09 -12.74
CA ASP A 43 -11.85 34.38 -12.47
C ASP A 43 -12.93 35.47 -12.33
N ASN A 44 -13.91 35.51 -13.23
CA ASN A 44 -15.05 36.48 -13.14
C ASN A 44 -15.90 36.24 -11.89
N MET A 45 -16.17 34.99 -11.50
CA MET A 45 -16.91 34.67 -10.25
C MET A 45 -16.14 35.13 -9.00
N GLN A 46 -14.80 34.95 -8.99
CA GLN A 46 -13.94 35.44 -7.89
C GLN A 46 -13.90 36.94 -7.83
N GLU A 47 -13.77 37.64 -8.99
CA GLU A 47 -13.79 39.11 -9.05
C GLU A 47 -15.13 39.66 -8.55
N TYR A 48 -16.26 39.10 -9.02
CA TYR A 48 -17.59 39.46 -8.56
C TYR A 48 -17.77 39.26 -7.04
N TYR A 49 -17.27 38.17 -6.52
CA TYR A 49 -17.30 37.90 -5.07
C TYR A 49 -16.56 38.98 -4.25
N TRP A 50 -15.35 39.33 -4.68
CA TRP A 50 -14.56 40.34 -3.97
C TRP A 50 -15.08 41.76 -4.12
N GLU A 51 -15.65 42.10 -5.27
CA GLU A 51 -16.26 43.44 -5.49
C GLU A 51 -17.50 43.66 -4.63
N ASN A 52 -18.27 42.62 -4.35
CA ASN A 52 -19.53 42.68 -3.64
C ASN A 52 -19.47 42.11 -2.22
N TYR A 53 -18.29 41.79 -1.70
CA TYR A 53 -18.07 41.11 -0.42
C TYR A 53 -18.77 41.78 0.75
N THR A 54 -18.74 43.12 0.84
CA THR A 54 -19.35 43.90 1.92
C THR A 54 -20.88 43.97 1.87
N GLU A 55 -21.48 43.83 0.69
CA GLU A 55 -22.94 43.78 0.52
C GLU A 55 -23.51 42.39 0.75
N MET A 56 -22.76 41.34 0.42
CA MET A 56 -23.17 39.94 0.63
C MET A 56 -23.19 39.52 2.08
N ASP A 57 -22.36 40.11 2.94
CA ASP A 57 -22.29 39.79 4.37
C ASP A 57 -23.58 40.19 5.14
N GLU A 58 -24.40 41.12 4.59
CA GLU A 58 -25.70 41.49 5.16
C GLU A 58 -26.80 40.44 4.92
N TYR A 59 -26.67 39.55 3.91
CA TYR A 59 -27.71 38.61 3.47
C TYR A 59 -27.28 37.13 3.40
N GLY A 60 -26.25 36.69 4.07
CA GLY A 60 -25.71 35.36 4.31
C GLY A 60 -26.05 34.17 3.38
N TYR A 61 -27.19 34.21 2.67
CA TYR A 61 -27.62 33.17 1.73
C TYR A 61 -26.98 33.31 0.33
N GLU A 62 -26.77 34.51 -0.15
CA GLU A 62 -26.15 34.77 -1.46
C GLU A 62 -24.67 34.41 -1.47
N ASP A 63 -23.97 34.54 -0.34
CA ASP A 63 -22.59 34.10 -0.17
C ASP A 63 -22.44 32.60 -0.30
N TYR A 64 -23.33 31.83 0.32
CA TYR A 64 -23.31 30.36 0.24
C TYR A 64 -23.56 29.84 -1.19
N ASP A 65 -24.54 30.39 -1.90
CA ASP A 65 -24.89 29.97 -3.26
C ASP A 65 -23.77 30.32 -4.26
N ASN A 66 -23.14 31.49 -4.12
CA ASN A 66 -21.99 31.86 -4.94
C ASN A 66 -20.76 31.00 -4.69
N GLN A 67 -20.47 30.65 -3.42
CA GLN A 67 -19.39 29.73 -3.07
C GLN A 67 -19.66 28.32 -3.63
N GLN A 68 -20.89 27.84 -3.58
CA GLN A 68 -21.28 26.55 -4.16
C GLN A 68 -21.14 26.56 -5.69
N ALA A 69 -21.57 27.62 -6.37
CA ALA A 69 -21.43 27.78 -7.82
C ALA A 69 -19.95 27.81 -8.24
N LEU A 70 -19.11 28.56 -7.52
CA LEU A 70 -17.67 28.61 -7.76
C LEU A 70 -17.02 27.24 -7.57
N LEU A 71 -17.35 26.54 -6.47
CA LEU A 71 -16.84 25.21 -6.21
C LEU A 71 -17.24 24.20 -7.30
N HIS A 72 -18.49 24.31 -7.78
CA HIS A 72 -18.99 23.49 -8.88
C HIS A 72 -18.21 23.71 -10.18
N GLN A 73 -17.92 24.97 -10.51
CA GLN A 73 -17.15 25.34 -11.70
C GLN A 73 -15.69 24.90 -11.62
N VAL A 74 -15.06 25.07 -10.44
CA VAL A 74 -13.70 24.57 -10.17
C VAL A 74 -13.62 23.06 -10.33
N ASN A 75 -14.58 22.32 -9.76
CA ASN A 75 -14.63 20.87 -9.88
C ASN A 75 -14.83 20.43 -11.34
N ALA A 76 -15.74 21.06 -12.09
CA ALA A 76 -15.97 20.78 -13.51
C ALA A 76 -14.70 21.06 -14.34
N ASN A 77 -13.96 22.13 -14.04
CA ASN A 77 -12.69 22.42 -14.70
C ASN A 77 -11.60 21.41 -14.37
N ASN A 78 -11.52 20.95 -13.13
CA ASN A 78 -10.59 19.91 -12.71
C ASN A 78 -10.88 18.56 -13.43
N GLU A 79 -12.15 18.18 -13.55
CA GLU A 79 -12.55 16.98 -14.32
C GLU A 79 -12.12 17.06 -15.79
N LYS A 80 -12.30 18.23 -16.42
CA LYS A 80 -11.85 18.46 -17.81
C LYS A 80 -10.32 18.39 -17.93
N LEU A 81 -9.59 18.90 -16.92
CA LEU A 81 -8.13 18.85 -16.89
C LEU A 81 -7.64 17.40 -16.79
N GLN A 82 -8.27 16.59 -15.94
CA GLN A 82 -7.96 15.17 -15.85
C GLN A 82 -8.24 14.42 -17.15
N LEU A 83 -9.37 14.75 -17.82
CA LEU A 83 -9.72 14.17 -19.10
C LEU A 83 -8.70 14.57 -20.18
N LYS A 84 -8.25 15.83 -20.19
CA LYS A 84 -7.20 16.31 -21.09
C LYS A 84 -5.91 15.52 -20.90
N HIS A 85 -5.42 15.37 -19.70
CA HIS A 85 -4.21 14.60 -19.39
C HIS A 85 -4.33 13.12 -19.80
N ARG A 86 -5.54 12.53 -19.65
CA ARG A 86 -5.80 11.17 -20.12
C ARG A 86 -5.69 11.06 -21.63
N PHE A 87 -6.30 12.00 -22.39
CA PHE A 87 -6.24 11.98 -23.84
C PHE A 87 -4.84 12.30 -24.37
N GLU A 88 -4.07 13.17 -23.71
CA GLU A 88 -2.65 13.41 -24.02
C GLU A 88 -1.83 12.12 -23.93
N LYS A 89 -2.04 11.31 -22.87
CA LYS A 89 -1.41 9.99 -22.74
C LYS A 89 -1.90 9.00 -23.80
N MET A 90 -3.17 9.04 -24.16
CA MET A 90 -3.71 8.17 -25.21
C MET A 90 -3.14 8.47 -26.59
N LEU A 91 -2.66 9.69 -26.86
CA LEU A 91 -1.97 10.00 -28.13
C LEU A 91 -0.68 9.19 -28.30
N ASP A 92 0.05 8.88 -27.23
CA ASP A 92 1.25 8.03 -27.33
C ASP A 92 0.91 6.60 -27.75
N ALA A 93 -0.13 6.00 -27.15
CA ALA A 93 -0.57 4.64 -27.44
C ALA A 93 -2.08 4.49 -27.17
N PRO A 94 -2.94 4.84 -28.11
CA PRO A 94 -4.39 4.88 -27.91
C PRO A 94 -4.98 3.53 -27.53
N PHE A 95 -4.51 2.46 -28.15
CA PHE A 95 -4.96 1.09 -27.89
C PHE A 95 -3.79 0.11 -27.98
N PHE A 96 -3.95 -1.05 -27.35
CA PHE A 96 -2.96 -2.13 -27.35
C PHE A 96 -3.55 -3.49 -27.72
N GLY A 97 -4.87 -3.61 -27.73
CA GLY A 97 -5.57 -4.84 -28.04
C GLY A 97 -6.80 -4.61 -28.91
N ARG A 98 -7.21 -5.63 -29.65
CA ARG A 98 -8.48 -5.68 -30.38
C ARG A 98 -9.04 -7.10 -30.27
N VAL A 99 -10.34 -7.21 -30.06
CA VAL A 99 -11.10 -8.45 -30.09
C VAL A 99 -12.24 -8.27 -31.08
N ASP A 100 -12.34 -9.14 -32.08
CA ASP A 100 -13.49 -9.22 -32.97
C ASP A 100 -14.45 -10.25 -32.36
N PHE A 101 -15.55 -9.79 -31.81
CA PHE A 101 -16.52 -10.60 -31.08
C PHE A 101 -17.84 -10.64 -31.86
N MET A 102 -18.37 -11.84 -32.05
CA MET A 102 -19.64 -12.09 -32.69
C MET A 102 -20.63 -12.54 -31.63
N TYR A 103 -21.68 -11.76 -31.41
CA TYR A 103 -22.75 -12.13 -30.47
C TYR A 103 -23.56 -13.31 -30.99
N ASP A 104 -24.11 -14.09 -30.07
CA ASP A 104 -25.00 -15.16 -30.42
C ASP A 104 -26.25 -14.63 -31.15
N GLY A 105 -26.39 -14.99 -32.41
CA GLY A 105 -27.51 -14.57 -33.28
C GLY A 105 -27.19 -13.42 -34.24
N ASP A 106 -25.98 -12.86 -34.21
CA ASP A 106 -25.52 -11.87 -35.15
C ASP A 106 -24.73 -12.51 -36.28
N ASP A 107 -24.76 -11.87 -37.46
CA ASP A 107 -24.08 -12.34 -38.68
C ASP A 107 -22.70 -11.70 -38.88
N GLU A 108 -22.41 -10.58 -38.20
CA GLU A 108 -21.17 -9.81 -38.36
C GLU A 108 -20.49 -9.59 -37.01
N PRO A 109 -19.15 -9.73 -36.92
CA PRO A 109 -18.42 -9.47 -35.67
C PRO A 109 -18.26 -7.97 -35.44
N GLU A 110 -18.35 -7.58 -34.16
CA GLU A 110 -18.08 -6.24 -33.69
C GLU A 110 -16.62 -6.14 -33.20
N PRO A 111 -15.82 -5.15 -33.68
CA PRO A 111 -14.45 -4.95 -33.27
C PRO A 111 -14.39 -4.10 -31.96
N PHE A 112 -13.78 -4.61 -30.91
CA PHE A 112 -13.53 -3.90 -29.67
C PHE A 112 -12.05 -3.57 -29.54
N TYR A 113 -11.70 -2.29 -29.69
CA TYR A 113 -10.34 -1.81 -29.42
C TYR A 113 -10.18 -1.47 -27.96
N ILE A 114 -9.11 -1.96 -27.32
CA ILE A 114 -8.88 -1.88 -25.89
C ILE A 114 -7.65 -1.03 -25.62
N GLY A 115 -7.81 -0.01 -24.78
CA GLY A 115 -6.77 0.93 -24.40
C GLY A 115 -6.74 1.26 -22.91
N ILE A 116 -5.93 2.26 -22.56
CA ILE A 116 -5.79 2.69 -21.15
C ILE A 116 -6.99 3.50 -20.63
N GLY A 117 -7.90 3.90 -21.52
CA GLY A 117 -9.11 4.62 -21.16
C GLY A 117 -10.16 4.60 -22.28
N ASN A 118 -11.40 4.95 -21.93
CA ASN A 118 -12.45 5.11 -22.94
C ASN A 118 -12.23 6.35 -23.80
N PHE A 119 -12.42 6.19 -25.12
CA PHE A 119 -12.48 7.30 -26.05
C PHE A 119 -13.68 7.18 -26.95
N ALA A 120 -14.52 8.20 -26.96
CA ALA A 120 -15.64 8.37 -27.92
C ALA A 120 -15.52 9.73 -28.61
N GLU A 121 -15.98 9.81 -29.84
CA GLU A 121 -15.93 11.04 -30.61
C GLU A 121 -16.72 12.19 -29.98
N LYS A 122 -17.86 11.86 -29.36
CA LYS A 122 -18.67 12.79 -28.55
C LYS A 122 -19.16 12.10 -27.29
N THR A 123 -19.43 12.89 -26.26
CA THR A 123 -19.99 12.40 -25.01
C THR A 123 -21.36 11.72 -25.29
N GLY A 124 -21.52 10.50 -24.76
CA GLY A 124 -22.76 9.71 -24.94
C GLY A 124 -22.78 8.83 -26.21
N MET A 125 -21.79 8.90 -27.08
CA MET A 125 -21.64 7.96 -28.19
C MET A 125 -20.93 6.68 -27.75
N GLN A 126 -21.07 5.62 -28.55
CA GLN A 126 -20.35 4.37 -28.37
C GLN A 126 -18.82 4.64 -28.42
N PRO A 127 -18.05 4.09 -27.49
CA PRO A 127 -16.60 4.27 -27.52
C PRO A 127 -15.95 3.66 -28.75
N LEU A 128 -15.00 4.38 -29.33
CA LEU A 128 -14.09 3.86 -30.36
C LEU A 128 -12.98 3.02 -29.72
N ILE A 129 -12.59 3.39 -28.48
CA ILE A 129 -11.63 2.66 -27.66
C ILE A 129 -12.27 2.42 -26.29
N TYR A 130 -12.22 1.18 -25.86
CA TYR A 130 -12.73 0.75 -24.56
C TYR A 130 -11.61 0.73 -23.52
N ASP A 131 -11.93 1.22 -22.34
CA ASP A 131 -11.05 1.12 -21.19
C ASP A 131 -10.77 -0.37 -20.86
N TRP A 132 -9.55 -0.72 -20.53
CA TRP A 132 -9.15 -2.07 -20.15
C TRP A 132 -9.96 -2.62 -18.96
N ARG A 133 -10.51 -1.73 -18.12
CA ARG A 133 -11.38 -2.05 -16.98
C ARG A 133 -12.82 -2.33 -17.38
N ALA A 134 -13.25 -1.93 -18.55
CA ALA A 134 -14.62 -2.14 -19.02
C ALA A 134 -15.00 -3.62 -19.06
N PRO A 135 -16.29 -3.97 -18.85
CA PRO A 135 -16.72 -5.37 -18.86
C PRO A 135 -16.34 -6.12 -20.14
N VAL A 136 -16.52 -5.50 -21.32
CA VAL A 136 -16.19 -6.10 -22.62
C VAL A 136 -14.69 -6.40 -22.76
N SER A 137 -13.83 -5.63 -22.11
CA SER A 137 -12.39 -5.84 -22.16
C SER A 137 -11.94 -7.15 -21.48
N SER A 138 -12.81 -7.79 -20.69
CA SER A 138 -12.53 -9.14 -20.13
C SER A 138 -12.36 -10.19 -21.23
N LEU A 139 -13.01 -10.01 -22.38
CA LEU A 139 -12.85 -10.90 -23.55
C LEU A 139 -11.38 -11.02 -23.97
N PHE A 140 -10.64 -9.91 -23.90
CA PHE A 140 -9.22 -9.90 -24.25
C PHE A 140 -8.35 -10.68 -23.27
N TYR A 141 -8.66 -10.66 -21.97
CA TYR A 141 -7.82 -11.24 -20.91
C TYR A 141 -8.19 -12.68 -20.56
N ASP A 142 -9.47 -13.04 -20.61
CA ASP A 142 -9.99 -14.29 -20.02
C ASP A 142 -10.14 -15.41 -21.04
N TYR A 143 -10.24 -15.07 -22.35
CA TYR A 143 -10.59 -16.03 -23.37
C TYR A 143 -9.53 -16.12 -24.49
N ASP A 144 -9.40 -17.31 -25.03
CA ASP A 144 -8.75 -17.58 -26.33
C ASP A 144 -9.78 -17.37 -27.44
N LYS A 145 -9.44 -17.62 -28.71
CA LYS A 145 -10.42 -17.66 -29.80
C LYS A 145 -11.45 -18.76 -29.57
N GLY A 146 -12.70 -18.49 -29.93
CA GLY A 146 -13.84 -19.41 -29.73
C GLY A 146 -14.88 -18.88 -28.77
N PRO A 147 -15.71 -19.74 -28.21
CA PRO A 147 -16.82 -19.36 -27.32
C PRO A 147 -16.37 -18.51 -26.13
N ALA A 148 -16.99 -17.37 -25.93
CA ALA A 148 -16.66 -16.43 -24.86
C ALA A 148 -17.91 -15.67 -24.38
N SER A 149 -17.83 -15.07 -23.19
CA SER A 149 -18.90 -14.26 -22.63
C SER A 149 -18.37 -13.19 -21.69
N TYR A 150 -19.15 -12.12 -21.49
CA TYR A 150 -18.83 -11.12 -20.49
C TYR A 150 -20.09 -10.58 -19.82
N GLU A 151 -19.94 -10.06 -18.58
CA GLU A 151 -21.02 -9.49 -17.80
C GLU A 151 -21.16 -7.99 -18.08
N ALA A 152 -22.15 -7.62 -18.88
CA ALA A 152 -22.50 -6.22 -19.11
C ALA A 152 -23.48 -5.73 -18.02
N PRO A 153 -23.67 -4.41 -17.83
CA PRO A 153 -24.68 -3.88 -16.91
C PRO A 153 -26.11 -4.40 -17.19
N ALA A 154 -26.41 -4.74 -18.45
CA ALA A 154 -27.69 -5.31 -18.87
C ALA A 154 -27.81 -6.83 -18.68
N GLY A 155 -26.74 -7.50 -18.23
CA GLY A 155 -26.67 -8.94 -18.04
C GLY A 155 -25.54 -9.59 -18.83
N ARG A 156 -25.47 -10.92 -18.78
CA ARG A 156 -24.46 -11.71 -19.47
C ARG A 156 -24.72 -11.71 -20.98
N LEU A 157 -23.66 -11.48 -21.73
CA LEU A 157 -23.64 -11.54 -23.19
C LEU A 157 -22.73 -12.68 -23.62
N ASP A 158 -23.26 -13.61 -24.40
CA ASP A 158 -22.58 -14.79 -24.90
C ASP A 158 -22.31 -14.60 -26.41
N GLY A 159 -21.24 -15.27 -26.93
CA GLY A 159 -20.85 -15.19 -28.33
C GLY A 159 -19.53 -15.90 -28.58
N GLU A 160 -18.86 -15.51 -29.67
CA GLU A 160 -17.61 -16.14 -30.10
C GLU A 160 -16.57 -15.07 -30.45
N ILE A 161 -15.32 -15.26 -30.01
CA ILE A 161 -14.15 -14.49 -30.43
C ILE A 161 -13.62 -15.05 -31.73
N LEU A 162 -13.72 -14.30 -32.81
CA LEU A 162 -13.25 -14.71 -34.15
C LEU A 162 -11.78 -14.38 -34.36
N SER A 163 -11.33 -13.20 -33.89
CA SER A 163 -9.95 -12.82 -33.96
C SER A 163 -9.54 -11.98 -32.74
N LYS A 164 -8.27 -12.04 -32.40
CA LYS A 164 -7.67 -11.33 -31.27
C LYS A 164 -6.32 -10.79 -31.70
N TRP A 165 -6.15 -9.47 -31.59
CA TRP A 165 -4.96 -8.77 -32.04
C TRP A 165 -4.29 -8.05 -30.89
N GLN A 166 -2.96 -8.05 -30.91
CA GLN A 166 -2.13 -7.26 -30.02
C GLN A 166 -1.30 -6.27 -30.80
N PHE A 167 -1.26 -5.02 -30.32
CA PHE A 167 -0.55 -3.91 -30.95
C PHE A 167 0.50 -3.35 -29.99
N LYS A 168 1.65 -2.99 -30.53
CA LYS A 168 2.61 -2.10 -29.86
C LYS A 168 2.64 -0.79 -30.62
N ILE A 169 2.14 0.25 -29.97
CA ILE A 169 2.15 1.63 -30.44
C ILE A 169 3.07 2.41 -29.51
N GLN A 170 3.90 3.28 -30.04
CA GLN A 170 4.85 4.08 -29.29
C GLN A 170 5.04 5.42 -29.98
N ASN A 171 4.88 6.54 -29.27
CA ASN A 171 4.86 7.90 -29.82
C ASN A 171 3.90 8.07 -31.02
N GLY A 172 2.72 7.46 -30.96
CA GLY A 172 1.74 7.49 -32.05
C GLY A 172 2.08 6.59 -33.25
N GLU A 173 3.21 5.89 -33.25
CA GLU A 173 3.60 5.01 -34.35
C GLU A 173 3.37 3.53 -34.03
N LEU A 174 2.79 2.80 -35.00
CA LEU A 174 2.61 1.36 -34.90
C LEU A 174 3.93 0.63 -35.12
N VAL A 175 4.54 0.14 -33.98
CA VAL A 175 5.80 -0.61 -34.01
C VAL A 175 5.58 -2.03 -34.54
N TYR A 176 4.59 -2.74 -34.02
CA TYR A 176 4.18 -4.05 -34.53
C TYR A 176 2.70 -4.35 -34.24
N ALA A 177 2.13 -5.26 -35.01
CA ALA A 177 0.82 -5.86 -34.77
C ALA A 177 0.92 -7.36 -35.13
N PHE A 178 0.30 -8.19 -34.31
CA PHE A 178 0.18 -9.61 -34.59
C PHE A 178 -1.14 -10.15 -34.10
N GLU A 179 -1.62 -11.17 -34.78
CA GLU A 179 -2.80 -11.93 -34.38
C GLU A 179 -2.39 -12.96 -33.34
N SER A 180 -3.05 -12.97 -32.20
CA SER A 180 -2.80 -13.93 -31.12
C SER A 180 -3.88 -14.99 -31.14
N ASP A 181 -3.49 -16.25 -31.36
CA ASP A 181 -4.42 -17.40 -31.34
C ASP A 181 -4.66 -17.90 -29.92
N THR A 182 -3.77 -17.56 -28.99
CA THR A 182 -3.78 -17.97 -27.58
C THR A 182 -3.90 -16.76 -26.65
N LYS A 183 -4.08 -17.01 -25.37
CA LYS A 183 -3.88 -16.00 -24.29
C LYS A 183 -2.53 -15.35 -24.46
N ILE A 184 -2.37 -14.15 -23.86
CA ILE A 184 -1.11 -13.43 -23.87
C ILE A 184 0.04 -14.39 -23.58
N ASP A 185 0.85 -14.64 -24.63
CA ASP A 185 1.88 -15.67 -24.61
C ASP A 185 3.07 -15.23 -23.75
N ASP A 186 3.71 -16.20 -23.09
CA ASP A 186 4.94 -15.98 -22.35
C ASP A 186 6.05 -15.36 -23.23
N ASP A 187 6.06 -15.62 -24.53
CA ASP A 187 7.03 -15.05 -25.47
C ASP A 187 6.85 -13.53 -25.71
N ILE A 188 5.61 -13.03 -25.64
CA ILE A 188 5.34 -11.60 -25.70
C ILE A 188 5.77 -10.92 -24.42
N LEU A 189 5.45 -11.55 -23.28
CA LEU A 189 5.87 -11.08 -21.97
C LEU A 189 7.41 -11.05 -21.87
N LYS A 190 8.10 -12.08 -22.38
CA LYS A 190 9.57 -12.12 -22.48
C LYS A 190 10.12 -10.98 -23.32
N LYS A 191 9.51 -10.68 -24.49
CA LYS A 191 9.91 -9.54 -25.34
C LYS A 191 9.72 -8.21 -24.63
N GLU A 192 8.56 -7.99 -24.01
CA GLU A 192 8.28 -6.74 -23.29
C GLU A 192 9.20 -6.56 -22.08
N LEU A 193 9.51 -7.63 -21.34
CA LEU A 193 10.45 -7.60 -20.22
C LEU A 193 11.92 -7.48 -20.66
N GLY A 194 12.28 -7.96 -21.85
CA GLY A 194 13.66 -7.96 -22.36
C GLY A 194 14.09 -6.67 -23.06
N THR A 195 13.17 -5.83 -23.54
CA THR A 195 13.48 -4.68 -24.40
C THR A 195 13.56 -3.33 -23.67
N ASN A 196 13.26 -3.26 -22.40
CA ASN A 196 13.19 -1.97 -21.68
C ASN A 196 14.02 -2.02 -20.41
N SER A 197 14.95 -1.10 -20.29
CA SER A 197 15.73 -0.79 -19.11
C SER A 197 15.03 0.18 -18.14
N ASP A 198 13.76 0.55 -18.38
CA ASP A 198 13.05 1.46 -17.47
C ASP A 198 12.72 0.78 -16.13
N VAL A 199 13.27 1.32 -15.06
CA VAL A 199 13.12 0.87 -13.66
C VAL A 199 11.70 1.05 -13.13
N LYS A 200 10.88 1.82 -13.83
CA LYS A 200 9.46 1.95 -13.51
C LYS A 200 8.79 0.60 -13.74
N LEU A 201 8.14 0.07 -12.72
CA LEU A 201 7.27 -1.09 -12.87
C LEU A 201 6.34 -0.81 -14.06
N LYS A 202 6.54 -1.61 -15.08
CA LYS A 202 5.85 -1.43 -16.36
C LYS A 202 4.38 -1.61 -16.14
N ASN A 203 3.62 -0.74 -16.71
CA ASN A 203 2.18 -0.89 -16.76
C ASN A 203 1.86 -2.26 -17.38
N ILE A 204 1.44 -3.23 -16.55
CA ILE A 204 1.18 -4.60 -16.97
C ILE A 204 -0.15 -4.75 -17.74
N VAL A 205 -0.91 -3.66 -17.93
CA VAL A 205 -2.23 -3.69 -18.59
C VAL A 205 -2.20 -4.44 -19.90
N ARG A 206 -1.09 -4.37 -20.65
CA ARG A 206 -0.92 -5.08 -21.92
C ARG A 206 -0.66 -6.57 -21.80
N THR A 207 -0.22 -7.03 -20.62
CA THR A 207 0.27 -8.39 -20.39
C THR A 207 -0.39 -9.08 -19.19
N ILE A 208 -1.54 -8.55 -18.73
CA ILE A 208 -2.30 -9.17 -17.63
C ILE A 208 -2.69 -10.60 -18.03
N GLN A 209 -2.24 -11.55 -17.22
CA GLN A 209 -2.60 -12.95 -17.38
C GLN A 209 -4.01 -13.22 -16.83
N LYS A 210 -4.65 -14.28 -17.27
CA LYS A 210 -6.00 -14.67 -16.85
C LYS A 210 -6.13 -14.77 -15.32
N GLU A 211 -5.14 -15.36 -14.66
CA GLU A 211 -5.12 -15.49 -13.20
C GLU A 211 -5.04 -14.16 -12.49
N GLN A 212 -4.20 -13.24 -13.02
CA GLN A 212 -4.08 -11.87 -12.54
C GLN A 212 -5.39 -11.10 -12.76
N ASN A 213 -6.01 -11.26 -13.93
CA ASN A 213 -7.26 -10.60 -14.27
C ASN A 213 -8.40 -11.05 -13.32
N ALA A 214 -8.46 -12.32 -12.97
CA ALA A 214 -9.42 -12.84 -12.00
C ALA A 214 -9.27 -12.20 -10.61
N ILE A 215 -8.03 -11.89 -10.20
CA ILE A 215 -7.74 -11.17 -8.95
C ILE A 215 -8.14 -9.69 -9.06
N ILE A 216 -7.76 -9.04 -10.15
CA ILE A 216 -8.00 -7.62 -10.39
C ILE A 216 -9.51 -7.33 -10.40
N ARG A 217 -10.30 -8.16 -11.08
CA ARG A 217 -11.76 -7.99 -11.26
C ARG A 217 -12.62 -8.59 -10.14
N ASN A 218 -12.01 -9.14 -9.11
CA ASN A 218 -12.75 -9.71 -7.99
C ASN A 218 -13.39 -8.60 -7.13
N THR A 219 -14.69 -8.44 -7.20
CA THR A 219 -15.49 -7.50 -6.41
C THR A 219 -16.30 -8.18 -5.29
N LYS A 220 -16.33 -9.52 -5.27
CA LYS A 220 -17.23 -10.31 -4.39
C LYS A 220 -16.63 -10.52 -2.99
N ASP A 221 -15.33 -10.77 -2.91
CA ASP A 221 -14.70 -11.13 -1.65
C ASP A 221 -14.41 -9.88 -0.79
N ARG A 222 -14.83 -9.92 0.48
CA ARG A 222 -14.57 -8.84 1.43
C ARG A 222 -13.09 -8.75 1.76
N ILE A 223 -12.45 -9.88 2.00
CA ILE A 223 -11.03 -9.97 2.31
C ILE A 223 -10.36 -10.90 1.32
N LEU A 224 -9.45 -10.34 0.53
CA LEU A 224 -8.69 -11.05 -0.47
C LEU A 224 -7.21 -11.09 -0.06
N VAL A 225 -6.66 -12.29 0.14
CA VAL A 225 -5.25 -12.50 0.43
C VAL A 225 -4.56 -13.03 -0.83
N ILE A 226 -3.52 -12.33 -1.25
CA ILE A 226 -2.72 -12.65 -2.43
C ILE A 226 -1.33 -13.08 -1.96
N GLN A 227 -1.11 -14.39 -1.93
CA GLN A 227 0.20 -15.00 -1.70
C GLN A 227 0.89 -15.19 -3.03
N GLY A 228 2.13 -14.74 -3.18
CA GLY A 228 2.89 -15.00 -4.39
C GLY A 228 4.38 -14.89 -4.13
N ALA A 229 5.17 -15.59 -4.92
CA ALA A 229 6.61 -15.46 -4.88
C ALA A 229 7.08 -14.05 -5.26
N ALA A 230 8.30 -13.73 -4.93
CA ALA A 230 8.95 -12.54 -5.44
C ALA A 230 8.92 -12.53 -6.98
N GLY A 231 8.67 -11.37 -7.58
CA GLY A 231 8.58 -11.25 -9.04
C GLY A 231 7.27 -11.71 -9.68
N SER A 232 6.27 -12.18 -8.90
CA SER A 232 4.94 -12.54 -9.42
C SER A 232 4.04 -11.33 -9.75
N GLY A 233 4.50 -10.11 -9.50
CA GLY A 233 3.75 -8.89 -9.80
C GLY A 233 2.66 -8.54 -8.79
N LYS A 234 2.68 -9.08 -7.56
CA LYS A 234 1.66 -8.85 -6.51
C LYS A 234 1.26 -7.40 -6.33
N THR A 235 2.24 -6.54 -6.16
CA THR A 235 2.02 -5.11 -5.94
C THR A 235 1.37 -4.45 -7.15
N SER A 236 1.86 -4.78 -8.34
CA SER A 236 1.27 -4.28 -9.59
C SER A 236 -0.19 -4.75 -9.73
N ILE A 237 -0.47 -6.02 -9.43
CA ILE A 237 -1.83 -6.58 -9.42
C ILE A 237 -2.73 -5.83 -8.42
N ALA A 238 -2.22 -5.54 -7.21
CA ALA A 238 -2.98 -4.80 -6.21
C ALA A 238 -3.33 -3.38 -6.68
N LEU A 239 -2.39 -2.67 -7.29
CA LEU A 239 -2.63 -1.32 -7.84
C LEU A 239 -3.63 -1.33 -9.00
N HIS A 240 -3.51 -2.31 -9.91
CA HIS A 240 -4.49 -2.49 -10.99
C HIS A 240 -5.88 -2.88 -10.43
N ARG A 241 -5.93 -3.69 -9.37
CA ARG A 241 -7.16 -4.00 -8.66
C ARG A 241 -7.79 -2.75 -8.05
N ILE A 242 -7.01 -1.90 -7.40
CA ILE A 242 -7.49 -0.63 -6.86
C ILE A 242 -8.06 0.23 -7.99
N ALA A 243 -7.33 0.39 -9.09
CA ALA A 243 -7.80 1.15 -10.25
C ALA A 243 -9.09 0.56 -10.84
N TYR A 244 -9.20 -0.77 -10.87
CA TYR A 244 -10.44 -1.45 -11.29
C TYR A 244 -11.60 -1.18 -10.34
N LEU A 245 -11.38 -1.27 -9.01
CA LEU A 245 -12.42 -1.03 -8.01
C LEU A 245 -12.90 0.44 -8.04
N LEU A 246 -12.00 1.40 -8.18
CA LEU A 246 -12.35 2.83 -8.33
C LEU A 246 -13.19 3.09 -9.58
N TYR A 247 -12.85 2.42 -10.70
CA TYR A 247 -13.63 2.52 -11.93
C TYR A 247 -15.01 1.86 -11.80
N HIS A 248 -15.07 0.67 -11.20
CA HIS A 248 -16.28 -0.14 -11.10
C HIS A 248 -17.28 0.38 -10.03
N GLU A 249 -16.75 0.86 -8.91
CA GLU A 249 -17.52 1.34 -7.74
C GLU A 249 -17.45 2.87 -7.57
N ARG A 250 -17.24 3.62 -8.64
CA ARG A 250 -17.00 5.08 -8.64
C ARG A 250 -18.06 5.91 -7.89
N ASP A 251 -19.29 5.40 -7.76
CA ASP A 251 -20.37 6.07 -7.03
C ASP A 251 -20.23 5.91 -5.50
N THR A 252 -19.52 4.90 -5.04
CA THR A 252 -19.42 4.52 -3.62
C THR A 252 -18.01 4.53 -3.06
N LEU A 253 -16.98 4.37 -3.92
CA LEU A 253 -15.56 4.29 -3.56
C LEU A 253 -14.79 5.43 -4.24
N LYS A 254 -14.05 6.20 -3.45
CA LYS A 254 -13.16 7.28 -3.92
C LYS A 254 -11.74 7.02 -3.44
N SER A 255 -10.75 7.63 -4.07
CA SER A 255 -9.32 7.55 -3.67
C SER A 255 -9.12 7.90 -2.20
N SER A 256 -9.87 8.89 -1.68
CA SER A 256 -9.85 9.30 -0.26
C SER A 256 -10.39 8.25 0.72
N ASN A 257 -11.13 7.24 0.24
CA ASN A 257 -11.67 6.14 1.05
C ASN A 257 -10.78 4.89 1.05
N ILE A 258 -9.63 4.94 0.37
CA ILE A 258 -8.66 3.84 0.31
C ILE A 258 -7.42 4.23 1.11
N LEU A 259 -6.88 3.26 1.84
CA LEU A 259 -5.62 3.38 2.56
C LEU A 259 -4.71 2.22 2.19
N ILE A 260 -3.45 2.53 1.88
CA ILE A 260 -2.41 1.53 1.63
C ILE A 260 -1.45 1.54 2.82
N LEU A 261 -1.25 0.38 3.44
CA LEU A 261 -0.24 0.16 4.46
C LEU A 261 0.95 -0.56 3.83
N SER A 262 2.10 0.09 3.85
CA SER A 262 3.37 -0.45 3.37
C SER A 262 4.48 -0.21 4.39
N PRO A 263 5.40 -1.15 4.60
CA PRO A 263 6.49 -0.96 5.55
C PRO A 263 7.56 0.02 5.08
N ASN A 264 7.61 0.38 3.79
CA ASN A 264 8.68 1.18 3.20
C ASN A 264 8.16 2.46 2.53
N SER A 265 8.68 3.63 2.93
CA SER A 265 8.33 4.94 2.38
C SER A 265 8.77 5.14 0.91
N VAL A 266 9.79 4.44 0.44
CA VAL A 266 10.23 4.50 -0.97
C VAL A 266 9.18 3.87 -1.90
N PHE A 267 8.38 2.95 -1.36
CA PHE A 267 7.25 2.37 -2.06
C PHE A 267 6.11 3.39 -2.31
N ALA A 268 5.98 4.39 -1.44
CA ALA A 268 5.03 5.50 -1.62
C ALA A 268 5.28 6.28 -2.91
N ASP A 269 6.54 6.60 -3.18
CA ASP A 269 6.95 7.29 -4.41
C ASP A 269 6.57 6.49 -5.66
N TYR A 270 6.76 5.17 -5.60
CA TYR A 270 6.38 4.25 -6.65
C TYR A 270 4.86 4.24 -6.94
N ILE A 271 4.02 4.11 -5.90
CA ILE A 271 2.56 4.13 -6.03
C ILE A 271 2.08 5.46 -6.59
N SER A 272 2.68 6.58 -6.16
CA SER A 272 2.31 7.92 -6.59
C SER A 272 2.47 8.15 -8.10
N HIS A 273 3.28 7.33 -8.77
CA HIS A 273 3.46 7.40 -10.22
C HIS A 273 2.52 6.47 -10.99
N ILE A 274 2.23 5.26 -10.46
CA ILE A 274 1.45 4.26 -11.21
C ILE A 274 -0.05 4.57 -11.24
N LEU A 275 -0.65 4.96 -10.12
CA LEU A 275 -2.08 5.25 -10.11
C LEU A 275 -2.48 6.35 -11.09
N PRO A 276 -1.75 7.48 -11.21
CA PRO A 276 -1.99 8.44 -12.27
C PRO A 276 -1.77 7.90 -13.68
N GLU A 277 -0.85 6.93 -13.89
CA GLU A 277 -0.70 6.24 -15.18
C GLU A 277 -1.93 5.39 -15.52
N LEU A 278 -2.60 4.84 -14.52
CA LEU A 278 -3.85 4.10 -14.67
C LEU A 278 -5.10 5.00 -14.74
N GLY A 279 -4.92 6.33 -14.69
CA GLY A 279 -5.98 7.32 -14.78
C GLY A 279 -6.70 7.60 -13.46
N GLU A 280 -6.09 7.25 -12.34
CA GLU A 280 -6.65 7.44 -11.00
C GLU A 280 -5.89 8.50 -10.21
N GLU A 281 -6.54 9.07 -9.18
CA GLU A 281 -5.90 9.99 -8.24
C GLU A 281 -4.98 9.25 -7.28
N ASN A 282 -4.02 9.99 -6.70
CA ASN A 282 -3.15 9.47 -5.67
C ASN A 282 -3.94 9.03 -4.43
N ILE A 283 -3.59 7.87 -3.91
CA ILE A 283 -4.19 7.29 -2.71
C ILE A 283 -3.27 7.52 -1.52
N ARG A 284 -3.88 7.67 -0.35
CA ARG A 284 -3.13 7.83 0.89
C ARG A 284 -2.40 6.54 1.24
N GLU A 285 -1.10 6.68 1.44
CA GLU A 285 -0.23 5.63 1.95
C GLU A 285 0.38 6.01 3.29
N MET A 286 0.69 5.02 4.10
CA MET A 286 1.41 5.20 5.36
C MET A 286 2.06 3.88 5.82
N SER A 287 3.13 4.00 6.63
CA SER A 287 3.64 2.88 7.41
C SER A 287 2.81 2.70 8.69
N PHE A 288 2.52 1.45 9.06
CA PHE A 288 1.80 1.16 10.29
C PHE A 288 2.64 1.47 11.54
N ASP A 289 3.96 1.32 11.44
CA ASP A 289 4.89 1.72 12.51
C ASP A 289 4.83 3.24 12.75
N LEU A 290 4.92 4.05 11.69
CA LEU A 290 4.80 5.50 11.80
C LEU A 290 3.44 5.93 12.35
N TYR A 291 2.38 5.21 11.97
CA TYR A 291 1.06 5.43 12.55
C TYR A 291 1.06 5.17 14.07
N ALA A 292 1.62 4.04 14.51
CA ALA A 292 1.72 3.68 15.91
C ALA A 292 2.52 4.72 16.71
N TYR A 293 3.69 5.13 16.20
CA TYR A 293 4.52 6.16 16.82
C TYR A 293 3.77 7.48 16.98
N LYS A 294 3.07 7.93 15.93
CA LYS A 294 2.26 9.15 15.97
C LYS A 294 1.15 9.08 17.02
N GLU A 295 0.47 7.95 17.12
CA GLU A 295 -0.57 7.76 18.11
C GLU A 295 -0.02 7.70 19.53
N LEU A 296 1.13 7.06 19.76
CA LEU A 296 1.75 6.98 21.09
C LEU A 296 2.36 8.30 21.55
N ARG A 297 2.84 9.15 20.64
CA ARG A 297 3.26 10.52 20.96
C ARG A 297 2.12 11.39 21.50
N LYS A 298 0.87 10.99 21.36
CA LYS A 298 -0.27 11.66 21.97
C LYS A 298 -0.45 11.19 23.41
N GLY A 299 0.45 11.62 24.30
CA GLY A 299 0.31 11.50 25.76
C GLY A 299 0.81 10.17 26.37
N VAL A 300 1.55 9.33 25.63
CA VAL A 300 2.12 8.08 26.18
C VAL A 300 3.64 8.17 26.28
N ALA A 301 4.33 8.36 25.18
CA ALA A 301 5.78 8.48 25.13
C ALA A 301 6.22 9.50 24.07
N ALA A 302 7.30 10.22 24.34
CA ALA A 302 7.83 11.24 23.45
C ALA A 302 8.43 10.64 22.17
N ASP A 303 9.00 9.44 22.28
CA ASP A 303 9.65 8.74 21.18
C ASP A 303 9.47 7.21 21.28
N CYS A 304 9.68 6.55 20.14
CA CYS A 304 9.67 5.10 20.01
C CYS A 304 10.97 4.65 19.30
N GLU A 305 11.47 3.48 19.68
CA GLU A 305 12.55 2.85 18.94
C GLU A 305 12.04 2.44 17.56
N ASP A 306 12.88 2.65 16.54
CA ASP A 306 12.55 2.26 15.18
C ASP A 306 12.64 0.73 15.00
N ARG A 307 11.78 0.18 14.16
CA ARG A 307 11.77 -1.24 13.77
C ARG A 307 13.12 -1.74 13.31
N TYR A 308 13.82 -0.95 12.50
CA TYR A 308 15.10 -1.35 11.93
C TYR A 308 16.25 -1.29 12.94
N ASP A 309 16.17 -0.40 13.96
CA ASP A 309 17.13 -0.39 15.06
C ASP A 309 17.08 -1.71 15.87
N GLN A 310 15.85 -2.19 16.13
CA GLN A 310 15.66 -3.48 16.77
C GLN A 310 16.15 -4.64 15.89
N LEU A 311 15.82 -4.61 14.59
CA LEU A 311 16.24 -5.63 13.63
C LEU A 311 17.78 -5.73 13.57
N GLU A 312 18.49 -4.59 13.45
CA GLU A 312 19.95 -4.56 13.43
C GLU A 312 20.57 -5.02 14.74
N ARG A 313 19.99 -4.63 15.87
CA ARG A 313 20.45 -5.11 17.18
C ARG A 313 20.38 -6.63 17.29
N ARG A 314 19.27 -7.24 16.82
CA ARG A 314 19.09 -8.70 16.79
C ARG A 314 20.11 -9.40 15.87
N MET A 315 20.49 -8.77 14.76
CA MET A 315 21.50 -9.31 13.86
C MET A 315 22.92 -9.17 14.42
N LYS A 316 23.23 -8.04 15.05
CA LYS A 316 24.55 -7.77 15.63
C LYS A 316 24.79 -8.54 16.94
N PHE A 317 23.76 -8.72 17.76
CA PHE A 317 23.82 -9.35 19.07
C PHE A 317 22.65 -10.36 19.21
N PRO A 318 22.77 -11.54 18.59
CA PRO A 318 21.75 -12.58 18.69
C PRO A 318 21.55 -13.00 20.16
N ASP A 319 20.35 -12.77 20.68
CA ASP A 319 19.94 -13.18 22.03
C ASP A 319 18.59 -13.90 21.92
N GLU A 320 18.61 -15.21 22.19
CA GLU A 320 17.42 -16.05 22.11
C GLU A 320 16.35 -15.64 23.13
N SER A 321 16.75 -15.17 24.30
CA SER A 321 15.83 -14.71 25.34
C SER A 321 15.10 -13.44 24.89
N ALA A 322 15.83 -12.46 24.36
CA ALA A 322 15.26 -11.24 23.80
C ALA A 322 14.32 -11.53 22.60
N GLN A 323 14.70 -12.50 21.76
CA GLN A 323 13.85 -12.94 20.65
C GLN A 323 12.55 -13.59 21.15
N ASN A 324 12.64 -14.51 22.12
CA ASN A 324 11.46 -15.17 22.67
C ASN A 324 10.52 -14.17 23.35
N ARG A 325 11.07 -13.16 24.06
CA ARG A 325 10.29 -12.08 24.68
C ARG A 325 9.57 -11.23 23.63
N PHE A 326 10.26 -10.85 22.54
CA PHE A 326 9.65 -10.13 21.42
C PHE A 326 8.50 -10.94 20.82
N ASP A 327 8.76 -12.21 20.45
CA ASP A 327 7.76 -13.08 19.81
C ASP A 327 6.52 -13.24 20.71
N TRP A 328 6.73 -13.39 22.02
CA TRP A 328 5.64 -13.51 22.97
C TRP A 328 4.83 -12.22 23.10
N LYS A 329 5.48 -11.04 23.22
CA LYS A 329 4.80 -9.74 23.29
C LYS A 329 3.98 -9.43 22.01
N GLN A 330 4.32 -10.04 20.88
CA GLN A 330 3.60 -9.87 19.60
C GLN A 330 2.54 -10.98 19.36
N SER A 331 2.36 -11.89 20.29
CA SER A 331 1.53 -13.10 20.14
C SER A 331 0.07 -12.88 20.60
N LYS A 332 -0.77 -13.87 20.27
CA LYS A 332 -2.12 -13.98 20.81
C LYS A 332 -2.14 -14.15 22.33
N ASP A 333 -1.15 -14.85 22.88
CA ASP A 333 -1.10 -15.15 24.33
C ASP A 333 -0.87 -13.86 25.12
N PHE A 334 -0.02 -12.95 24.63
CA PHE A 334 0.18 -11.66 25.27
C PHE A 334 -1.05 -10.75 25.20
N ILE A 335 -1.83 -10.83 24.12
CA ILE A 335 -3.16 -10.18 24.09
C ILE A 335 -4.04 -10.73 25.20
N GLY A 336 -4.00 -12.03 25.47
CA GLY A 336 -4.72 -12.66 26.58
C GLY A 336 -4.29 -12.09 27.93
N GLU A 337 -2.99 -11.86 28.14
CA GLU A 337 -2.47 -11.21 29.37
C GLU A 337 -2.99 -9.76 29.50
N ILE A 338 -2.97 -8.99 28.41
CA ILE A 338 -3.51 -7.61 28.40
C ILE A 338 -5.01 -7.63 28.75
N GLU A 339 -5.80 -8.51 28.14
CA GLU A 339 -7.24 -8.59 28.43
C GLU A 339 -7.53 -9.09 29.86
N GLY A 340 -6.73 -10.04 30.36
CA GLY A 340 -6.79 -10.48 31.76
C GLY A 340 -6.47 -9.36 32.72
N PHE A 341 -5.41 -8.59 32.46
CA PHE A 341 -5.06 -7.41 33.24
C PHE A 341 -6.16 -6.34 33.23
N LEU A 342 -6.74 -6.06 32.05
CA LEU A 342 -7.81 -5.09 31.93
C LEU A 342 -9.05 -5.46 32.76
N ALA A 343 -9.35 -6.75 32.90
CA ALA A 343 -10.48 -7.21 33.71
C ALA A 343 -10.31 -6.92 35.20
N ILE A 344 -9.07 -6.94 35.72
CA ILE A 344 -8.79 -6.62 37.13
C ILE A 344 -8.42 -5.15 37.37
N LEU A 345 -8.05 -4.44 36.27
CA LEU A 345 -7.64 -3.04 36.36
C LEU A 345 -8.79 -2.13 36.82
N GLU A 346 -10.03 -2.43 36.43
CA GLU A 346 -11.20 -1.63 36.81
C GLU A 346 -11.28 -1.42 38.32
N ASP A 347 -11.02 -2.44 39.13
CA ASP A 347 -11.06 -2.37 40.60
C ASP A 347 -9.84 -1.65 41.17
N ARG A 348 -8.69 -1.68 40.48
CA ARG A 348 -7.42 -1.08 40.96
C ARG A 348 -7.28 0.40 40.57
N LEU A 349 -7.96 0.81 39.49
CA LEU A 349 -7.77 2.12 38.84
C LEU A 349 -8.60 3.22 39.50
N ILE A 350 -9.73 2.89 40.12
CA ILE A 350 -10.74 3.86 40.52
C ILE A 350 -11.01 3.78 42.04
N GLU A 351 -10.95 4.94 42.67
CA GLU A 351 -11.38 5.15 44.09
C GLU A 351 -12.61 6.06 44.05
N PHE A 352 -13.80 5.45 44.20
CA PHE A 352 -15.04 6.21 44.17
C PHE A 352 -15.13 7.11 45.43
N LYS A 353 -15.54 8.38 45.17
CA LYS A 353 -15.76 9.38 46.24
C LYS A 353 -17.02 10.18 45.92
N GLU A 354 -17.88 10.32 46.93
CA GLU A 354 -19.09 11.11 46.83
C GLU A 354 -18.84 12.51 46.23
N ILE A 355 -19.70 12.94 45.33
CA ILE A 355 -19.70 14.27 44.71
C ILE A 355 -20.88 15.07 45.19
N GLU A 356 -20.61 16.16 45.90
CA GLU A 356 -21.61 17.16 46.24
C GLU A 356 -21.39 18.43 45.40
N PHE A 357 -22.46 18.88 44.77
CA PHE A 357 -22.45 20.13 43.97
C PHE A 357 -23.79 20.85 44.03
N ARG A 358 -23.79 22.04 44.63
CA ARG A 358 -24.94 22.96 44.72
C ARG A 358 -26.28 22.32 45.08
N GLY A 359 -26.26 21.45 46.08
CA GLY A 359 -27.44 20.75 46.60
C GLY A 359 -27.92 19.55 45.80
N MET A 360 -27.06 19.01 44.97
CA MET A 360 -27.20 17.70 44.35
C MET A 360 -26.02 16.84 44.76
N THR A 361 -26.29 15.63 45.22
CA THR A 361 -25.29 14.67 45.66
C THR A 361 -25.33 13.45 44.76
N LEU A 362 -24.16 12.97 44.39
CA LEU A 362 -23.97 11.69 43.74
C LEU A 362 -23.18 10.80 44.68
N THR A 363 -23.85 9.81 45.23
CA THR A 363 -23.25 8.90 46.25
C THR A 363 -22.26 7.93 45.59
N GLU A 364 -21.41 7.26 46.42
CA GLU A 364 -20.53 6.21 45.92
C GLU A 364 -21.32 5.07 45.23
N GLU A 365 -22.46 4.68 45.78
CA GLU A 365 -23.34 3.65 45.19
C GLU A 365 -23.88 4.09 43.81
N ASP A 366 -24.31 5.34 43.67
CA ASP A 366 -24.75 5.90 42.36
C ASP A 366 -23.61 5.92 41.36
N LEU A 367 -22.40 6.34 41.78
CA LEU A 367 -21.19 6.34 40.94
C LEU A 367 -20.86 4.94 40.44
N ILE A 368 -20.87 3.93 41.33
CA ILE A 368 -20.65 2.52 41.01
C ILE A 368 -21.70 2.04 39.98
N GLN A 369 -22.97 2.36 40.21
CA GLN A 369 -24.07 1.99 39.30
C GLN A 369 -23.90 2.63 37.90
N LEU A 370 -23.56 3.91 37.84
CA LEU A 370 -23.34 4.60 36.57
C LEU A 370 -22.10 4.05 35.85
N PHE A 371 -20.99 3.88 36.57
CA PHE A 371 -19.72 3.48 36.01
C PHE A 371 -19.70 2.04 35.50
N TYR A 372 -20.16 1.07 36.27
CA TYR A 372 -20.07 -0.36 35.92
C TYR A 372 -21.28 -0.87 35.11
N TYR A 373 -22.45 -0.25 35.25
CA TYR A 373 -23.66 -0.77 34.60
C TYR A 373 -24.17 0.12 33.49
N LYS A 374 -24.24 1.44 33.69
CA LYS A 374 -24.82 2.33 32.67
C LYS A 374 -23.83 2.64 31.55
N PHE A 375 -22.57 2.91 31.89
CA PHE A 375 -21.53 3.33 30.94
C PHE A 375 -20.50 2.23 30.67
N THR A 376 -20.84 0.97 30.85
CA THR A 376 -19.93 -0.16 30.67
C THR A 376 -19.32 -0.24 29.25
N GLU A 377 -20.07 0.16 28.23
CA GLU A 377 -19.58 0.19 26.84
C GLU A 377 -18.62 1.36 26.54
N THR A 378 -18.52 2.33 27.46
CA THR A 378 -17.58 3.45 27.30
C THR A 378 -16.18 2.99 27.70
N PRO A 379 -15.12 3.34 26.93
CA PRO A 379 -13.75 3.01 27.29
C PRO A 379 -13.37 3.49 28.69
N LEU A 380 -12.63 2.66 29.44
CA LEU A 380 -12.41 2.80 30.87
C LEU A 380 -11.93 4.22 31.28
N LEU A 381 -10.95 4.80 30.57
CA LEU A 381 -10.42 6.14 30.90
C LEU A 381 -11.37 7.30 30.51
N LYS A 382 -12.43 7.03 29.73
CA LYS A 382 -13.48 8.01 29.36
C LYS A 382 -14.76 7.79 30.11
N ARG A 383 -14.88 6.70 30.86
CA ARG A 383 -16.14 6.31 31.49
C ARG A 383 -16.56 7.31 32.57
N MET A 384 -15.60 7.85 33.34
CA MET A 384 -15.88 8.87 34.34
C MET A 384 -16.28 10.23 33.74
N ASP A 385 -15.77 10.55 32.54
CA ASP A 385 -16.21 11.76 31.80
C ASP A 385 -17.70 11.62 31.42
N ALA A 386 -18.12 10.42 30.95
CA ALA A 386 -19.53 10.15 30.66
C ALA A 386 -20.43 10.23 31.91
N VAL A 387 -19.94 9.77 33.07
CA VAL A 387 -20.63 9.91 34.36
C VAL A 387 -20.76 11.38 34.76
N LYS A 388 -19.69 12.17 34.60
CA LYS A 388 -19.71 13.62 34.85
C LYS A 388 -20.70 14.33 33.95
N ASP A 389 -20.67 14.05 32.64
CA ASP A 389 -21.58 14.68 31.68
C ASP A 389 -23.05 14.35 31.99
N TYR A 390 -23.34 13.10 32.37
CA TYR A 390 -24.67 12.71 32.86
C TYR A 390 -25.09 13.43 34.14
N PHE A 391 -24.16 13.65 35.08
CA PHE A 391 -24.41 14.41 36.30
C PHE A 391 -24.72 15.88 35.99
N ILE A 392 -23.94 16.51 35.10
CA ILE A 392 -24.14 17.89 34.65
C ILE A 392 -25.52 18.03 33.99
N ASP A 393 -25.87 17.17 33.02
CA ASP A 393 -27.16 17.20 32.31
C ASP A 393 -28.32 17.05 33.31
N SER A 394 -28.20 16.14 34.27
CA SER A 394 -29.20 15.95 35.33
C SER A 394 -29.37 17.20 36.19
N TRP A 395 -28.28 17.85 36.56
CA TRP A 395 -28.33 19.08 37.35
C TRP A 395 -28.94 20.25 36.56
N GLU A 396 -28.54 20.44 35.30
CA GLU A 396 -29.08 21.50 34.40
C GLU A 396 -30.58 21.32 34.16
N THR A 397 -31.01 20.09 33.96
CA THR A 397 -32.43 19.75 33.83
C THR A 397 -33.23 20.10 35.09
N LEU A 398 -32.71 19.76 36.27
CA LEU A 398 -33.36 20.04 37.55
C LEU A 398 -33.40 21.57 37.88
N LYS A 399 -32.38 22.30 37.51
CA LYS A 399 -32.28 23.72 37.87
C LYS A 399 -32.75 24.69 36.76
N GLY A 400 -33.01 24.18 35.54
CA GLY A 400 -33.46 24.96 34.39
C GLY A 400 -32.42 25.99 33.90
N ARG A 401 -31.17 25.75 34.11
CA ARG A 401 -30.07 26.63 33.69
C ARG A 401 -28.76 25.85 33.48
N ASN A 402 -27.91 26.35 32.61
CA ASN A 402 -26.63 25.75 32.33
C ASN A 402 -25.61 26.01 33.45
N ILE A 403 -24.65 25.10 33.60
CA ILE A 403 -23.49 25.24 34.50
C ILE A 403 -22.48 26.23 33.88
N SER A 404 -21.80 27.03 34.72
CA SER A 404 -20.71 27.89 34.28
C SER A 404 -19.45 27.07 33.92
N GLU A 405 -18.58 27.64 33.05
CA GLU A 405 -17.31 27.01 32.69
C GLU A 405 -16.43 26.69 33.92
N ASP A 406 -16.31 27.62 34.85
CA ASP A 406 -15.56 27.44 36.12
C ASP A 406 -16.08 26.24 36.93
N ASP A 407 -17.41 26.06 36.97
CA ASP A 407 -18.03 24.92 37.67
C ASP A 407 -17.80 23.60 36.92
N GLN A 408 -17.79 23.61 35.59
CA GLN A 408 -17.46 22.45 34.77
C GLN A 408 -16.01 22.01 35.00
N GLU A 409 -15.05 22.95 35.04
CA GLU A 409 -13.65 22.65 35.32
C GLU A 409 -13.47 22.09 36.75
N MET A 410 -14.17 22.67 37.71
CA MET A 410 -14.13 22.18 39.12
C MET A 410 -14.68 20.74 39.20
N LEU A 411 -15.78 20.45 38.53
CA LEU A 411 -16.34 19.10 38.49
C LEU A 411 -15.38 18.15 37.79
N GLN A 412 -14.80 18.54 36.66
CA GLN A 412 -13.80 17.74 35.94
C GLN A 412 -12.66 17.33 36.88
N MET A 413 -12.10 18.26 37.64
CA MET A 413 -11.04 17.96 38.60
C MET A 413 -11.49 17.01 39.71
N LYS A 414 -12.75 17.08 40.18
CA LYS A 414 -13.28 16.17 41.17
C LYS A 414 -13.41 14.74 40.66
N PHE A 415 -13.95 14.58 39.44
CA PHE A 415 -14.10 13.27 38.80
C PHE A 415 -12.75 12.69 38.38
N ASP A 416 -11.81 13.50 37.92
CA ASP A 416 -10.46 13.03 37.55
C ASP A 416 -9.66 12.51 38.72
N LYS A 417 -9.86 13.10 39.93
CA LYS A 417 -9.21 12.65 41.18
C LYS A 417 -9.66 11.26 41.68
N MET A 418 -10.72 10.69 41.08
CA MET A 418 -11.13 9.32 41.36
C MET A 418 -10.25 8.29 40.65
N TYR A 419 -9.57 8.67 39.55
CA TYR A 419 -8.56 7.81 38.94
C TYR A 419 -7.26 7.86 39.76
N THR A 420 -6.72 6.70 40.09
CA THR A 420 -5.37 6.57 40.67
C THR A 420 -4.31 7.10 39.71
N THR A 421 -4.48 6.79 38.41
CA THR A 421 -3.71 7.36 37.31
C THR A 421 -4.50 7.28 36.00
N LYS A 422 -4.28 8.25 35.09
CA LYS A 422 -4.72 8.17 33.69
C LYS A 422 -3.55 7.98 32.71
N ASP A 423 -2.32 7.87 33.27
CA ASP A 423 -1.10 7.69 32.48
C ASP A 423 -0.98 6.25 31.99
N ILE A 424 -1.21 6.03 30.71
CA ILE A 424 -1.17 4.70 30.08
C ILE A 424 0.21 4.06 30.21
N TYR A 425 1.28 4.85 30.23
CA TYR A 425 2.63 4.35 30.44
C TYR A 425 2.80 3.71 31.84
N THR A 426 2.28 4.36 32.86
CA THR A 426 2.25 3.82 34.23
C THR A 426 1.37 2.57 34.31
N ILE A 427 0.19 2.59 33.68
CA ILE A 427 -0.72 1.43 33.66
C ILE A 427 -0.05 0.22 32.98
N TYR A 428 0.70 0.46 31.89
CA TYR A 428 1.44 -0.59 31.21
C TYR A 428 2.56 -1.18 32.08
N ASN A 429 3.26 -0.36 32.84
CA ASN A 429 4.25 -0.86 33.83
C ASN A 429 3.59 -1.74 34.88
N TRP A 430 2.38 -1.42 35.36
CA TRP A 430 1.65 -2.31 36.27
C TRP A 430 1.35 -3.67 35.64
N MET A 431 0.98 -3.66 34.33
CA MET A 431 0.76 -4.91 33.58
C MET A 431 2.06 -5.71 33.41
N LEU A 432 3.17 -5.05 33.09
CA LEU A 432 4.47 -5.72 32.98
C LEU A 432 4.91 -6.34 34.30
N ASP A 433 4.69 -5.67 35.43
CA ASP A 433 4.95 -6.19 36.77
C ASP A 433 4.11 -7.43 37.07
N ASP A 434 2.81 -7.37 36.83
CA ASP A 434 1.89 -8.50 36.99
C ASP A 434 2.28 -9.72 36.14
N CYS A 435 2.86 -9.49 34.92
CA CYS A 435 3.40 -10.55 34.06
C CYS A 435 4.83 -10.99 34.40
N GLY A 436 5.50 -10.37 35.37
CA GLY A 436 6.89 -10.63 35.72
C GLY A 436 7.91 -10.23 34.64
N CYS A 437 7.56 -9.21 33.84
CA CYS A 437 8.42 -8.64 32.79
C CYS A 437 9.28 -7.49 33.32
N ASP A 438 10.37 -7.20 32.59
CA ASP A 438 11.18 -6.01 32.84
C ASP A 438 10.33 -4.74 32.67
N LEU A 439 10.39 -3.85 33.68
CA LEU A 439 9.64 -2.60 33.65
C LEU A 439 10.30 -1.56 32.76
N LEU A 440 9.47 -0.72 32.14
CA LEU A 440 9.96 0.47 31.45
C LEU A 440 10.46 1.50 32.48
N LEU A 441 11.46 2.28 32.10
CA LEU A 441 12.06 3.29 32.97
C LEU A 441 11.03 4.35 33.39
N GLU A 442 10.94 4.61 34.71
CA GLU A 442 10.13 5.69 35.24
C GLU A 442 10.83 7.05 35.01
N VAL A 443 10.47 7.71 33.94
CA VAL A 443 11.01 9.00 33.52
C VAL A 443 9.88 9.95 33.11
N PRO A 444 10.10 11.28 33.15
CA PRO A 444 9.14 12.25 32.60
C PRO A 444 8.84 11.98 31.12
N TYR A 445 7.65 12.38 30.67
CA TYR A 445 7.14 12.14 29.30
C TYR A 445 8.18 12.46 28.22
N GLU A 446 8.88 13.57 28.31
CA GLU A 446 9.85 14.07 27.33
C GLU A 446 11.07 13.14 27.16
N LYS A 447 11.32 12.26 28.12
CA LYS A 447 12.42 11.29 28.11
C LYS A 447 11.96 9.86 27.88
N ARG A 448 10.64 9.63 27.76
CA ARG A 448 10.09 8.30 27.47
C ARG A 448 10.40 7.91 26.03
N LYS A 449 11.17 6.85 25.88
CA LYS A 449 11.42 6.18 24.60
C LYS A 449 10.99 4.71 24.74
N LEU A 450 9.98 4.31 23.98
CA LEU A 450 9.48 2.93 24.01
C LEU A 450 10.40 2.01 23.22
N PRO A 451 10.82 0.85 23.75
CA PRO A 451 11.38 -0.22 22.94
C PRO A 451 10.38 -0.67 21.86
N TYR A 452 10.87 -1.06 20.69
CA TYR A 452 9.97 -1.47 19.61
C TYR A 452 9.05 -2.64 19.99
N GLU A 453 9.55 -3.58 20.81
CA GLU A 453 8.75 -4.71 21.30
C GLU A 453 7.50 -4.30 22.11
N ASP A 454 7.50 -3.10 22.71
CA ASP A 454 6.42 -2.55 23.51
C ASP A 454 5.50 -1.57 22.77
N VAL A 455 5.85 -1.18 21.53
CA VAL A 455 5.09 -0.21 20.74
C VAL A 455 3.65 -0.68 20.48
N PHE A 456 3.48 -1.88 19.94
CA PHE A 456 2.15 -2.39 19.60
C PHE A 456 1.36 -2.89 20.81
N PRO A 457 1.96 -3.55 21.81
CA PRO A 457 1.29 -3.82 23.08
C PRO A 457 0.74 -2.56 23.75
N MET A 458 1.54 -1.51 23.80
CA MET A 458 1.14 -0.21 24.37
C MET A 458 0.02 0.45 23.54
N LEU A 459 0.10 0.38 22.21
CA LEU A 459 -0.94 0.90 21.33
C LEU A 459 -2.26 0.14 21.51
N TYR A 460 -2.21 -1.18 21.63
CA TYR A 460 -3.38 -2.01 21.91
C TYR A 460 -4.02 -1.64 23.25
N LEU A 461 -3.23 -1.58 24.31
CA LEU A 461 -3.69 -1.15 25.63
C LEU A 461 -4.32 0.24 25.59
N LYS A 462 -3.69 1.20 24.91
CA LYS A 462 -4.22 2.55 24.73
C LYS A 462 -5.60 2.55 24.08
N TYR A 463 -5.80 1.74 23.04
CA TYR A 463 -7.10 1.66 22.36
C TYR A 463 -8.17 0.99 23.23
N ARG A 464 -7.79 -0.02 24.00
CA ARG A 464 -8.71 -0.65 24.94
C ARG A 464 -9.14 0.30 26.07
N LEU A 465 -8.21 1.12 26.57
CA LEU A 465 -8.46 2.06 27.67
C LEU A 465 -9.17 3.36 27.23
N SER A 466 -8.80 3.92 26.08
CA SER A 466 -9.26 5.25 25.64
C SER A 466 -10.21 5.22 24.45
N GLY A 467 -10.43 4.05 23.85
CA GLY A 467 -11.15 3.89 22.59
C GLY A 467 -10.33 4.25 21.37
N GLY A 468 -10.64 3.61 20.24
CA GLY A 468 -10.02 3.86 18.95
C GLY A 468 -10.38 5.24 18.37
N ASN A 469 -9.51 5.77 17.54
CA ASN A 469 -9.72 7.07 16.90
C ASN A 469 -10.77 6.95 15.77
N SER A 470 -11.78 7.80 15.78
CA SER A 470 -12.86 7.82 14.77
C SER A 470 -12.38 8.25 13.36
N THR A 471 -11.12 8.70 13.22
CA THR A 471 -10.56 9.23 11.95
C THR A 471 -10.50 8.20 10.81
N HIS A 472 -10.65 6.90 11.10
CA HIS A 472 -10.57 5.84 10.10
C HIS A 472 -11.93 5.30 9.62
N LYS A 473 -13.04 5.79 10.15
CA LYS A 473 -14.40 5.38 9.75
C LYS A 473 -14.71 5.62 8.27
N ASN A 474 -13.99 6.55 7.63
CA ASN A 474 -14.16 6.87 6.22
C ASN A 474 -13.41 5.90 5.28
N ILE A 475 -12.54 5.04 5.81
CA ILE A 475 -11.81 4.07 4.99
C ILE A 475 -12.75 2.90 4.67
N LYS A 476 -12.95 2.66 3.38
CA LYS A 476 -13.81 1.60 2.83
C LYS A 476 -13.02 0.43 2.27
N HIS A 477 -11.75 0.65 1.93
CA HIS A 477 -10.84 -0.38 1.43
C HIS A 477 -9.44 -0.19 2.00
N LEU A 478 -8.91 -1.23 2.63
CA LEU A 478 -7.55 -1.28 3.16
C LEU A 478 -6.69 -2.21 2.32
N VAL A 479 -5.53 -1.75 1.90
CA VAL A 479 -4.52 -2.58 1.25
C VAL A 479 -3.35 -2.75 2.20
N ILE A 480 -2.94 -3.98 2.44
CA ILE A 480 -1.80 -4.33 3.30
C ILE A 480 -0.76 -5.01 2.42
N ASP A 481 0.38 -4.35 2.21
CA ASP A 481 1.52 -4.93 1.51
C ASP A 481 2.51 -5.57 2.49
N GLU A 482 3.31 -6.49 1.99
CA GLU A 482 4.30 -7.27 2.77
C GLU A 482 3.67 -7.94 4.01
N MET A 483 2.55 -8.65 3.82
CA MET A 483 1.75 -9.27 4.88
C MET A 483 2.55 -10.09 5.90
N GLN A 484 3.67 -10.67 5.48
CA GLN A 484 4.53 -11.51 6.31
C GLN A 484 5.33 -10.74 7.37
N ASP A 485 5.36 -9.41 7.27
CA ASP A 485 6.08 -8.54 8.20
C ASP A 485 5.19 -8.02 9.35
N TYR A 486 3.89 -8.37 9.33
CA TYR A 486 2.95 -8.00 10.37
C TYR A 486 2.72 -9.14 11.36
N THR A 487 2.73 -8.80 12.66
CA THR A 487 2.52 -9.75 13.74
C THR A 487 1.03 -10.01 14.00
N TYR A 488 0.72 -11.04 14.79
CA TYR A 488 -0.65 -11.34 15.23
C TYR A 488 -1.30 -10.15 15.93
N LEU A 489 -0.56 -9.49 16.84
CA LEU A 489 -1.03 -8.31 17.57
C LEU A 489 -1.32 -7.13 16.63
N GLN A 490 -0.44 -6.89 15.65
CA GLN A 490 -0.65 -5.84 14.67
C GLN A 490 -1.93 -6.06 13.84
N TYR A 491 -2.17 -7.29 13.38
CA TYR A 491 -3.41 -7.62 12.69
C TYR A 491 -4.65 -7.49 13.58
N THR A 492 -4.54 -7.81 14.89
CA THR A 492 -5.63 -7.59 15.84
C THR A 492 -5.99 -6.11 15.98
N ILE A 493 -4.97 -5.24 16.02
CA ILE A 493 -5.19 -3.78 16.04
C ILE A 493 -5.81 -3.31 14.73
N LEU A 494 -5.31 -3.78 13.58
CA LEU A 494 -5.83 -3.39 12.26
C LEU A 494 -7.29 -3.82 12.10
N GLU A 495 -7.66 -5.01 12.54
CA GLU A 495 -9.04 -5.48 12.52
C GLU A 495 -9.95 -4.57 13.35
N SER A 496 -9.50 -4.19 14.55
CA SER A 496 -10.27 -3.30 15.42
C SER A 496 -10.42 -1.86 14.89
N LEU A 497 -9.48 -1.38 14.05
CA LEU A 497 -9.49 -0.04 13.47
C LEU A 497 -10.25 0.04 12.14
N PHE A 498 -10.21 -1.01 11.34
CA PHE A 498 -10.66 -1.00 9.95
C PHE A 498 -11.69 -2.09 9.68
N HIS A 499 -12.97 -1.79 9.91
CA HIS A 499 -14.08 -2.69 9.60
C HIS A 499 -14.50 -2.58 8.13
N CYS A 500 -13.55 -2.71 7.20
CA CYS A 500 -13.76 -2.48 5.77
C CYS A 500 -13.33 -3.69 4.92
N ARG A 501 -13.43 -3.56 3.59
CA ARG A 501 -12.83 -4.52 2.66
C ARG A 501 -11.31 -4.46 2.72
N MET A 502 -10.64 -5.61 2.54
CA MET A 502 -9.18 -5.68 2.59
C MET A 502 -8.61 -6.43 1.39
N THR A 503 -7.49 -5.93 0.87
CA THR A 503 -6.60 -6.66 -0.03
C THR A 503 -5.25 -6.79 0.64
N ILE A 504 -4.86 -8.01 0.97
CA ILE A 504 -3.64 -8.34 1.73
C ILE A 504 -2.70 -9.08 0.81
N LEU A 505 -1.48 -8.60 0.64
CA LEU A 505 -0.51 -9.19 -0.27
C LEU A 505 0.85 -9.37 0.39
N GLY A 506 1.57 -10.42 -0.03
CA GLY A 506 2.91 -10.67 0.46
C GLY A 506 3.55 -11.94 -0.08
N ASP A 507 4.76 -12.17 0.40
CA ASP A 507 5.56 -13.34 0.11
C ASP A 507 6.10 -13.92 1.42
N ARG A 508 5.59 -15.09 1.81
CA ARG A 508 6.00 -15.73 3.07
C ARG A 508 7.50 -15.96 3.18
N ALA A 509 8.20 -16.15 2.06
CA ALA A 509 9.64 -16.36 2.05
C ALA A 509 10.46 -15.08 2.31
N GLN A 510 9.86 -13.89 2.16
CA GLN A 510 10.50 -12.59 2.40
C GLN A 510 10.33 -12.07 3.84
N THR A 511 9.96 -12.91 4.78
CA THR A 511 9.82 -12.50 6.19
C THR A 511 11.14 -12.01 6.77
N LEU A 512 11.08 -10.97 7.61
CA LEU A 512 12.19 -10.48 8.43
C LEU A 512 12.22 -11.14 9.82
N ASP A 513 11.40 -12.18 10.03
CA ASP A 513 11.36 -12.93 11.28
C ASP A 513 12.07 -14.29 11.15
N THR A 514 12.84 -14.65 12.17
CA THR A 514 13.53 -15.95 12.25
C THR A 514 12.56 -17.12 12.49
N LYS A 515 11.48 -16.88 13.20
CA LYS A 515 10.39 -17.84 13.41
C LYS A 515 9.23 -17.47 12.50
N GLN A 516 9.17 -18.06 11.32
CA GLN A 516 8.06 -17.85 10.37
C GLN A 516 6.71 -18.05 11.07
N GLN A 517 6.08 -16.96 11.49
CA GLN A 517 4.67 -17.00 11.84
C GLN A 517 3.89 -17.18 10.55
N ASP A 518 3.21 -18.31 10.41
CA ASP A 518 2.40 -18.56 9.23
C ASP A 518 1.14 -17.68 9.27
N VAL A 519 1.28 -16.47 8.72
CA VAL A 519 0.21 -15.46 8.65
C VAL A 519 -1.06 -16.05 8.07
N LEU A 520 -0.97 -16.91 7.07
CA LEU A 520 -2.12 -17.55 6.43
C LEU A 520 -2.89 -18.50 7.36
N ARG A 521 -2.25 -19.02 8.42
CA ARG A 521 -2.93 -19.88 9.41
C ARG A 521 -3.75 -19.11 10.43
N PHE A 522 -3.32 -17.90 10.80
CA PHE A 522 -4.04 -17.14 11.81
C PHE A 522 -5.00 -16.10 11.25
N LEU A 523 -4.77 -15.55 10.06
CA LEU A 523 -5.66 -14.58 9.43
C LEU A 523 -7.14 -15.04 9.37
N PRO A 524 -7.47 -16.27 8.96
CA PRO A 524 -8.86 -16.72 8.97
C PRO A 524 -9.51 -16.79 10.36
N LYS A 525 -8.69 -16.97 11.40
CA LYS A 525 -9.18 -17.00 12.79
C LYS A 525 -9.44 -15.60 13.33
N LEU A 526 -8.71 -14.62 12.85
CA LEU A 526 -8.78 -13.24 13.30
C LEU A 526 -9.82 -12.44 12.48
N LEU A 527 -9.75 -12.53 11.15
CA LEU A 527 -10.57 -11.72 10.24
C LEU A 527 -11.89 -12.41 9.82
N GLY A 528 -12.14 -13.63 10.31
CA GLY A 528 -13.36 -14.37 10.05
C GLY A 528 -13.32 -15.25 8.80
N ARG A 529 -14.48 -15.85 8.45
CA ARG A 529 -14.59 -16.85 7.38
C ARG A 529 -14.72 -16.29 5.97
N GLU A 530 -14.86 -14.98 5.82
CA GLU A 530 -15.02 -14.30 4.52
C GLU A 530 -13.67 -13.98 3.85
N ILE A 531 -12.65 -14.78 4.13
CA ILE A 531 -11.33 -14.68 3.55
C ILE A 531 -11.21 -15.60 2.35
N ARG A 532 -10.75 -15.06 1.23
CA ARG A 532 -10.29 -15.82 0.08
C ARG A 532 -8.79 -15.65 -0.09
N THR A 533 -8.07 -16.77 -0.10
CA THR A 533 -6.64 -16.78 -0.40
C THR A 533 -6.43 -17.24 -1.84
N ILE A 534 -5.64 -16.48 -2.60
CA ILE A 534 -5.20 -16.83 -3.94
C ILE A 534 -3.68 -16.91 -3.93
N GLU A 535 -3.14 -17.99 -4.47
CA GLU A 535 -1.71 -18.21 -4.59
C GLU A 535 -1.28 -18.01 -6.05
N ILE A 536 -0.33 -17.09 -6.27
CA ILE A 536 0.28 -16.84 -7.57
C ILE A 536 1.59 -17.60 -7.60
N LYS A 537 1.64 -18.69 -8.37
CA LYS A 537 2.81 -19.57 -8.47
C LYS A 537 3.82 -19.12 -9.52
N LYS A 538 3.40 -18.32 -10.48
CA LYS A 538 4.22 -17.91 -11.62
C LYS A 538 5.06 -16.68 -11.31
N SER A 539 6.37 -16.76 -11.50
CA SER A 539 7.30 -15.63 -11.38
C SER A 539 7.70 -15.17 -12.78
N TYR A 540 7.53 -13.86 -13.03
CA TYR A 540 7.72 -13.28 -14.37
C TYR A 540 8.96 -12.38 -14.48
N ARG A 541 9.53 -11.98 -13.36
CA ARG A 541 10.43 -10.82 -13.30
C ARG A 541 11.89 -11.17 -13.45
N ASN A 542 12.35 -12.16 -12.70
CA ASN A 542 13.75 -12.57 -12.65
C ASN A 542 14.11 -13.46 -13.84
N THR A 543 15.40 -13.55 -14.18
CA THR A 543 15.89 -14.60 -15.10
C THR A 543 15.78 -15.97 -14.44
N LEU A 544 15.76 -17.03 -15.25
CA LEU A 544 15.64 -18.39 -14.78
C LEU A 544 16.75 -18.76 -13.78
N GLU A 545 17.98 -18.29 -14.03
CA GLU A 545 19.16 -18.55 -13.20
C GLU A 545 19.02 -17.90 -11.82
N ILE A 546 18.57 -16.64 -11.77
CA ILE A 546 18.32 -15.91 -10.52
C ILE A 546 17.16 -16.56 -9.75
N ALA A 547 16.07 -16.91 -10.45
CA ALA A 547 14.93 -17.54 -9.82
C ALA A 547 15.27 -18.90 -9.20
N ARG A 548 16.06 -19.73 -9.90
CA ARG A 548 16.59 -21.02 -9.36
C ARG A 548 17.49 -20.80 -8.14
N TYR A 549 18.32 -19.77 -8.17
CA TYR A 549 19.13 -19.41 -7.01
C TYR A 549 18.25 -19.04 -5.81
N ALA A 550 17.23 -18.21 -6.03
CA ALA A 550 16.27 -17.82 -5.00
C ALA A 550 15.49 -19.03 -4.43
N GLU A 551 15.07 -19.99 -5.28
CA GLU A 551 14.46 -21.26 -4.83
C GLU A 551 15.41 -22.08 -3.95
N LYS A 552 16.68 -22.20 -4.36
CA LYS A 552 17.72 -22.92 -3.59
C LYS A 552 17.90 -22.31 -2.20
N VAL A 553 17.91 -20.99 -2.10
CA VAL A 553 18.12 -20.27 -0.83
C VAL A 553 16.90 -20.32 0.07
N SER A 554 15.70 -20.16 -0.49
CA SER A 554 14.44 -20.12 0.28
C SER A 554 13.91 -21.52 0.64
N GLY A 555 14.33 -22.56 -0.07
CA GLY A 555 13.79 -23.92 0.06
C GLY A 555 12.36 -24.08 -0.50
N VAL A 556 11.82 -23.06 -1.18
CA VAL A 556 10.51 -23.11 -1.85
C VAL A 556 10.69 -23.69 -3.24
N SER A 557 10.01 -24.79 -3.56
CA SER A 557 10.23 -25.57 -4.80
C SER A 557 9.01 -25.62 -5.73
N ASP A 558 7.96 -24.83 -5.50
CA ASP A 558 6.66 -25.00 -6.16
C ASP A 558 6.34 -23.82 -7.11
N LEU A 559 7.40 -23.18 -7.68
CA LEU A 559 7.25 -22.02 -8.55
C LEU A 559 7.26 -22.41 -10.02
N GLU A 560 6.34 -21.86 -10.78
CA GLU A 560 6.37 -21.88 -12.23
C GLU A 560 7.28 -20.76 -12.73
N LEU A 561 8.50 -21.11 -13.13
CA LEU A 561 9.49 -20.15 -13.58
C LEU A 561 9.31 -19.85 -15.06
N LEU A 562 9.37 -18.57 -15.42
CA LEU A 562 9.41 -18.16 -16.83
C LEU A 562 10.76 -18.57 -17.44
N ASP A 563 10.72 -19.22 -18.63
CA ASP A 563 11.92 -19.60 -19.39
C ASP A 563 12.60 -18.36 -20.03
N ARG A 564 13.08 -17.46 -19.17
CA ARG A 564 13.83 -16.25 -19.52
C ARG A 564 15.26 -16.41 -19.04
N HIS A 565 16.14 -16.80 -19.95
CA HIS A 565 17.54 -17.00 -19.65
C HIS A 565 18.31 -15.68 -19.50
N GLY A 566 19.26 -15.65 -18.56
CA GLY A 566 20.17 -14.56 -18.30
C GLY A 566 21.58 -15.08 -17.95
N LYS A 567 22.33 -14.26 -17.23
CA LYS A 567 23.64 -14.65 -16.74
C LYS A 567 23.52 -15.53 -15.51
N GLU A 568 24.41 -16.52 -15.41
CA GLU A 568 24.56 -17.34 -14.20
C GLU A 568 24.88 -16.46 -12.99
N VAL A 569 24.35 -16.86 -11.83
CA VAL A 569 24.64 -16.15 -10.56
C VAL A 569 26.11 -16.35 -10.20
N VAL A 570 26.80 -15.25 -9.96
CA VAL A 570 28.23 -15.25 -9.63
C VAL A 570 28.42 -15.20 -8.12
N GLU A 571 28.89 -16.30 -7.54
CA GLU A 571 29.29 -16.34 -6.13
C GLU A 571 30.81 -16.23 -6.02
N LYS A 572 31.33 -15.25 -5.24
CA LYS A 572 32.77 -15.08 -5.00
C LYS A 572 33.06 -14.80 -3.53
N THR A 573 34.13 -15.41 -3.03
CA THR A 573 34.67 -15.18 -1.68
C THR A 573 35.99 -14.43 -1.77
N PHE A 574 36.16 -13.37 -1.00
CA PHE A 574 37.36 -12.53 -0.96
C PHE A 574 38.05 -12.68 0.39
N ASN A 575 39.37 -12.53 0.41
CA ASN A 575 40.14 -12.64 1.66
C ASN A 575 40.17 -11.30 2.43
N THR A 576 39.93 -10.17 1.76
CA THR A 576 40.01 -8.83 2.36
C THR A 576 38.92 -7.90 1.79
N ASP A 577 38.50 -6.92 2.60
CA ASP A 577 37.59 -5.84 2.17
C ASP A 577 38.18 -5.05 0.96
N THR A 578 39.53 -4.93 0.89
CA THR A 578 40.20 -4.22 -0.19
C THR A 578 40.03 -4.95 -1.53
N GLU A 579 40.20 -6.29 -1.54
CA GLU A 579 40.02 -7.10 -2.74
C GLU A 579 38.57 -7.04 -3.23
N LEU A 580 37.62 -7.13 -2.32
CA LEU A 580 36.21 -7.01 -2.64
C LEU A 580 35.87 -5.63 -3.22
N LEU A 581 36.41 -4.55 -2.60
CA LEU A 581 36.16 -3.19 -3.07
C LEU A 581 36.81 -2.95 -4.45
N ASP A 582 38.02 -3.48 -4.71
CA ASP A 582 38.70 -3.34 -6.00
C ASP A 582 37.91 -4.09 -7.11
N GLU A 583 37.39 -5.27 -6.83
CA GLU A 583 36.49 -6.02 -7.76
C GLU A 583 35.23 -5.22 -8.05
N LEU A 584 34.55 -4.70 -7.03
CA LEU A 584 33.36 -3.85 -7.20
C LEU A 584 33.66 -2.64 -8.07
N VAL A 585 34.75 -1.91 -7.79
CA VAL A 585 35.17 -0.72 -8.57
C VAL A 585 35.46 -1.09 -10.02
N CYS A 586 36.07 -2.26 -10.26
CA CYS A 586 36.33 -2.76 -11.63
C CYS A 586 34.99 -2.99 -12.39
N HIS A 587 34.04 -3.68 -11.79
CA HIS A 587 32.71 -3.90 -12.39
C HIS A 587 31.95 -2.60 -12.64
N LEU A 588 31.93 -1.68 -11.66
CA LEU A 588 31.19 -0.44 -11.72
C LEU A 588 31.77 0.62 -12.68
N LYS A 589 33.07 0.50 -13.04
CA LYS A 589 33.69 1.35 -14.06
C LYS A 589 33.40 0.91 -15.49
N CYS A 590 33.00 -0.33 -15.69
CA CYS A 590 32.55 -0.89 -16.96
C CYS A 590 31.10 -1.32 -16.86
N PRO A 591 30.18 -0.37 -16.60
CA PRO A 591 28.76 -0.73 -16.53
C PRO A 591 28.33 -1.26 -17.91
N GLY A 592 27.61 -2.37 -17.93
CA GLY A 592 26.87 -2.80 -19.11
C GLY A 592 25.77 -1.79 -19.48
N ASP A 593 24.91 -2.12 -20.42
CA ASP A 593 23.75 -1.28 -20.81
C ASP A 593 22.62 -1.20 -19.76
N PHE A 594 22.98 -1.27 -18.46
CA PHE A 594 22.01 -1.27 -17.36
C PHE A 594 21.81 0.13 -16.78
N GLU A 595 20.56 0.48 -16.50
CA GLU A 595 20.22 1.81 -15.94
C GLU A 595 20.35 1.85 -14.41
N THR A 596 20.20 0.70 -13.74
CA THR A 596 20.20 0.61 -12.29
C THR A 596 21.05 -0.54 -11.76
N ALA A 597 21.81 -0.25 -10.71
CA ALA A 597 22.54 -1.24 -9.96
C ALA A 597 22.39 -1.01 -8.47
N ALA A 598 22.38 -2.09 -7.67
CA ALA A 598 22.36 -1.99 -6.23
C ALA A 598 23.50 -2.75 -5.58
N LEU A 599 24.11 -2.13 -4.58
CA LEU A 599 24.98 -2.77 -3.60
C LEU A 599 24.15 -2.93 -2.32
N ILE A 600 23.86 -4.16 -1.95
CA ILE A 600 22.99 -4.48 -0.83
C ILE A 600 23.81 -5.11 0.29
N THR A 601 23.80 -4.46 1.45
CA THR A 601 24.54 -4.89 2.65
C THR A 601 23.60 -5.43 3.73
N THR A 602 24.17 -5.91 4.81
CA THR A 602 23.39 -6.44 5.94
C THR A 602 22.92 -5.32 6.87
N THR A 603 23.77 -4.32 7.14
CA THR A 603 23.48 -3.24 8.10
C THR A 603 23.63 -1.86 7.48
N GLU A 604 22.97 -0.84 8.06
CA GLU A 604 23.11 0.56 7.61
C GLU A 604 24.54 1.09 7.78
N GLU A 605 25.26 0.65 8.82
CA GLU A 605 26.65 1.02 9.03
C GLU A 605 27.54 0.54 7.88
N GLU A 606 27.39 -0.74 7.48
CA GLU A 606 28.12 -1.29 6.32
C GLU A 606 27.75 -0.54 5.03
N ALA A 607 26.47 -0.25 4.81
CA ALA A 607 26.01 0.49 3.63
C ALA A 607 26.58 1.91 3.58
N PHE A 608 26.56 2.61 4.71
CA PHE A 608 27.09 3.97 4.83
C PHE A 608 28.61 4.00 4.54
N ASP A 609 29.37 3.12 5.19
CA ASP A 609 30.83 3.05 4.99
C ASP A 609 31.18 2.67 3.55
N LEU A 610 30.48 1.70 2.96
CA LEU A 610 30.68 1.33 1.56
C LEU A 610 30.39 2.50 0.62
N SER A 611 29.29 3.23 0.86
CA SER A 611 28.94 4.41 0.05
C SER A 611 30.03 5.47 0.08
N ARG A 612 30.62 5.69 1.27
CA ARG A 612 31.74 6.64 1.48
C ARG A 612 33.01 6.19 0.77
N LEU A 613 33.35 4.92 0.88
CA LEU A 613 34.55 4.36 0.22
C LEU A 613 34.46 4.42 -1.30
N LEU A 614 33.27 4.12 -1.89
CA LEU A 614 33.03 4.22 -3.32
C LEU A 614 33.15 5.66 -3.83
N LYS A 615 32.57 6.63 -3.10
CA LYS A 615 32.72 8.05 -3.42
C LYS A 615 34.18 8.50 -3.42
N LEU A 616 35.01 8.04 -2.47
CA LEU A 616 36.44 8.29 -2.42
C LEU A 616 37.21 7.69 -3.62
N ARG A 617 36.68 6.59 -4.21
CA ARG A 617 37.23 5.96 -5.43
C ARG A 617 36.67 6.58 -6.72
N GLY A 618 35.91 7.69 -6.62
CA GLY A 618 35.34 8.42 -7.75
C GLY A 618 34.10 7.78 -8.39
N ILE A 619 33.46 6.86 -7.71
CA ILE A 619 32.17 6.26 -8.14
C ILE A 619 31.01 7.12 -7.63
N ASN A 620 30.13 7.54 -8.54
CA ASN A 620 28.90 8.25 -8.16
C ASN A 620 27.88 7.24 -7.63
N VAL A 621 27.49 7.38 -6.37
CA VAL A 621 26.60 6.44 -5.69
C VAL A 621 25.53 7.18 -4.87
N SER A 622 24.29 6.72 -4.97
CA SER A 622 23.16 7.15 -4.15
C SER A 622 23.08 6.24 -2.91
N TYR A 623 23.17 6.82 -1.73
CA TYR A 623 22.91 6.09 -0.49
C TYR A 623 21.43 6.22 -0.12
N VAL A 624 20.77 5.10 0.08
CA VAL A 624 19.36 5.02 0.47
C VAL A 624 19.29 4.43 1.87
N ASP A 625 18.85 5.27 2.81
CA ASP A 625 18.59 4.95 4.20
C ASP A 625 17.07 4.98 4.52
N ARG A 626 16.71 4.73 5.77
CA ARG A 626 15.31 4.74 6.26
C ARG A 626 14.60 6.09 6.12
N ASN A 627 15.35 7.19 5.99
CA ASN A 627 14.81 8.55 5.86
C ASN A 627 14.72 9.00 4.39
N SER A 628 15.21 8.19 3.47
CA SER A 628 15.19 8.51 2.05
C SER A 628 13.76 8.39 1.50
N SER A 629 13.31 9.44 0.79
CA SER A 629 11.95 9.53 0.25
C SER A 629 11.85 9.26 -1.25
N ALA A 630 12.99 9.14 -1.96
CA ALA A 630 12.99 8.96 -3.41
C ALA A 630 14.12 8.06 -3.88
N PHE A 631 13.80 7.24 -4.86
CA PHE A 631 14.75 6.39 -5.58
C PHE A 631 15.27 7.11 -6.84
N LYS A 632 16.59 7.02 -7.08
CA LYS A 632 17.23 7.62 -8.26
C LYS A 632 17.82 6.55 -9.16
N LYS A 633 17.76 6.76 -10.50
CA LYS A 633 18.49 5.94 -11.46
C LYS A 633 20.00 5.95 -11.18
N GLY A 634 20.67 4.86 -11.47
CA GLY A 634 22.11 4.69 -11.30
C GLY A 634 22.47 3.68 -10.20
N LEU A 635 23.62 3.88 -9.57
CA LEU A 635 24.11 3.00 -8.53
C LEU A 635 23.56 3.39 -7.16
N THR A 636 22.90 2.45 -6.49
CA THR A 636 22.36 2.60 -5.15
C THR A 636 23.11 1.73 -4.15
N VAL A 637 23.37 2.25 -2.95
CA VAL A 637 23.83 1.46 -1.80
C VAL A 637 22.76 1.50 -0.73
N THR A 638 22.35 0.32 -0.24
CA THR A 638 21.28 0.18 0.76
C THR A 638 21.38 -1.15 1.51
N THR A 639 20.52 -1.38 2.47
CA THR A 639 20.41 -2.66 3.19
C THR A 639 19.37 -3.59 2.56
N PHE A 640 19.43 -4.91 2.85
CA PHE A 640 18.49 -5.88 2.29
C PHE A 640 17.04 -5.62 2.72
N TYR A 641 16.81 -5.14 3.94
CA TYR A 641 15.47 -4.85 4.42
C TYR A 641 14.89 -3.55 3.84
N LEU A 642 15.72 -2.54 3.54
CA LEU A 642 15.29 -1.33 2.84
C LEU A 642 15.15 -1.55 1.31
N ALA A 643 15.85 -2.54 0.77
CA ALA A 643 15.71 -2.95 -0.63
C ALA A 643 14.38 -3.68 -0.92
N LYS A 644 13.60 -4.08 0.12
CA LYS A 644 12.27 -4.68 -0.09
C LYS A 644 11.36 -3.72 -0.86
N GLY A 645 10.67 -4.24 -1.87
CA GLY A 645 9.82 -3.44 -2.77
C GLY A 645 10.57 -2.77 -3.93
N LEU A 646 11.92 -2.64 -3.88
CA LEU A 646 12.74 -2.08 -4.95
C LEU A 646 13.19 -3.15 -5.94
N GLU A 647 13.67 -2.72 -7.11
CA GLU A 647 14.15 -3.57 -8.19
C GLU A 647 15.31 -2.90 -8.92
N PHE A 648 16.28 -3.72 -9.34
CA PHE A 648 17.49 -3.26 -9.98
C PHE A 648 17.88 -4.20 -11.12
N ASP A 649 18.43 -3.66 -12.19
CA ASP A 649 18.95 -4.45 -13.30
C ASP A 649 20.08 -5.37 -12.83
N GLN A 650 20.98 -4.85 -11.99
CA GLN A 650 22.07 -5.59 -11.36
C GLN A 650 22.04 -5.48 -9.84
N VAL A 651 22.29 -6.58 -9.15
CA VAL A 651 22.43 -6.60 -7.69
C VAL A 651 23.74 -7.25 -7.28
N PHE A 652 24.48 -6.55 -6.41
CA PHE A 652 25.64 -7.06 -5.70
C PHE A 652 25.23 -7.24 -4.24
N ALA A 653 24.95 -8.48 -3.85
CA ALA A 653 24.61 -8.85 -2.48
C ALA A 653 25.92 -9.09 -1.69
N LEU A 654 26.15 -8.27 -0.68
CA LEU A 654 27.35 -8.36 0.17
C LEU A 654 26.99 -9.09 1.48
N ARG A 655 27.53 -10.28 1.65
CA ARG A 655 27.40 -11.04 2.90
C ARG A 655 28.44 -10.54 3.90
N GLY A 656 28.00 -10.16 5.09
CA GLY A 656 28.90 -9.84 6.19
C GLY A 656 29.66 -11.08 6.68
N ALA A 657 30.88 -10.88 7.24
CA ALA A 657 31.72 -11.94 7.77
C ALA A 657 31.17 -12.65 9.03
N LYS A 658 30.11 -12.11 9.65
CA LYS A 658 29.50 -12.68 10.88
C LYS A 658 28.29 -13.53 10.54
N GLU A 659 28.06 -14.58 11.35
CA GLU A 659 26.82 -15.36 11.29
C GLU A 659 25.62 -14.44 11.55
N ASN A 660 24.81 -14.24 10.52
CA ASN A 660 23.58 -13.50 10.62
C ASN A 660 22.40 -14.48 10.74
N PRO A 661 21.57 -14.40 11.77
CA PRO A 661 20.41 -15.29 11.92
C PRO A 661 19.39 -15.17 10.78
N LEU A 662 19.43 -14.06 10.02
CA LEU A 662 18.59 -13.80 8.84
C LEU A 662 19.33 -14.00 7.51
N LYS A 663 20.45 -14.74 7.48
CA LYS A 663 21.28 -14.92 6.29
C LYS A 663 20.48 -15.38 5.07
N ASN A 664 19.70 -16.44 5.21
CA ASN A 664 18.92 -17.00 4.11
C ASN A 664 17.83 -16.03 3.63
N GLN A 665 17.15 -15.34 4.56
CA GLN A 665 16.14 -14.32 4.23
C GLN A 665 16.78 -13.14 3.50
N ALA A 666 17.92 -12.65 3.98
CA ALA A 666 18.65 -11.55 3.35
C ALA A 666 19.08 -11.94 1.92
N GLU A 667 19.65 -13.14 1.72
CA GLU A 667 20.02 -13.63 0.40
C GLU A 667 18.84 -13.79 -0.53
N TYR A 668 17.73 -14.36 -0.04
CA TYR A 668 16.51 -14.48 -0.82
C TYR A 668 15.97 -13.12 -1.24
N ILE A 669 15.92 -12.16 -0.30
CA ILE A 669 15.50 -10.79 -0.61
C ILE A 669 16.43 -10.18 -1.66
N CYS A 670 17.75 -10.23 -1.49
CA CYS A 670 18.72 -9.70 -2.45
C CYS A 670 18.55 -10.33 -3.84
N ALA A 671 18.44 -11.66 -3.92
CA ALA A 671 18.24 -12.36 -5.19
C ALA A 671 16.98 -11.90 -5.91
N THR A 672 15.91 -11.73 -5.16
CA THR A 672 14.61 -11.32 -5.72
C THR A 672 14.54 -9.86 -6.15
N ARG A 673 15.56 -9.03 -5.81
CA ARG A 673 15.68 -7.64 -6.29
C ARG A 673 16.37 -7.53 -7.64
N ALA A 674 17.11 -8.56 -8.08
CA ALA A 674 17.85 -8.57 -9.33
C ALA A 674 16.95 -8.93 -10.51
N LEU A 675 16.91 -8.10 -11.55
CA LEU A 675 16.15 -8.35 -12.77
C LEU A 675 16.95 -9.16 -13.80
N HIS A 676 18.24 -8.86 -13.95
CA HIS A 676 19.12 -9.37 -15.02
C HIS A 676 20.37 -10.06 -14.52
N GLU A 677 21.08 -9.48 -13.53
CA GLU A 677 22.34 -10.02 -13.01
C GLU A 677 22.40 -9.99 -11.49
N LEU A 678 22.87 -11.09 -10.91
CA LEU A 678 23.08 -11.25 -9.47
C LEU A 678 24.52 -11.66 -9.19
N TYR A 679 25.16 -10.93 -8.32
CA TYR A 679 26.49 -11.21 -7.77
C TYR A 679 26.37 -11.34 -6.26
N VAL A 680 26.87 -12.42 -5.71
CA VAL A 680 26.88 -12.69 -4.27
C VAL A 680 28.32 -12.73 -3.80
N TYR A 681 28.73 -11.73 -3.04
CA TYR A 681 30.09 -11.55 -2.58
C TYR A 681 30.19 -11.77 -1.08
N GLU A 682 31.15 -12.54 -0.66
CA GLU A 682 31.40 -12.89 0.74
C GLU A 682 32.88 -12.61 1.09
N ILE A 683 33.12 -12.13 2.31
CA ILE A 683 34.47 -12.01 2.85
C ILE A 683 34.72 -13.27 3.69
N ALA A 684 35.81 -13.99 3.38
CA ALA A 684 36.20 -15.14 4.18
C ALA A 684 36.45 -14.71 5.63
N ASP A 685 35.86 -15.42 6.58
CA ASP A 685 36.21 -15.21 7.99
C ASP A 685 37.73 -15.29 8.15
N SER A 686 38.36 -14.19 8.49
CA SER A 686 39.74 -14.23 8.97
C SER A 686 39.70 -15.07 10.23
N LEU A 687 40.14 -16.34 10.09
CA LEU A 687 40.38 -17.20 11.24
C LEU A 687 40.98 -16.34 12.34
N SER A 688 40.23 -16.19 13.42
CA SER A 688 40.66 -15.47 14.63
C SER A 688 42.12 -15.75 14.96
N LYS A 689 42.94 -14.74 14.82
CA LYS A 689 44.23 -14.68 15.49
C LYS A 689 44.09 -13.96 16.82
#